data_71f975ba57363a0aa4dc1801144c88fe
#
_entry.id   71f975ba57363a0aa4dc1801144c88fe
#
_cell.length_a   1.000
_cell.length_b   1.000
_cell.length_c   1.000
_cell.angle_alpha   90.00
_cell.angle_beta   90.00
_cell.angle_gamma   90.00
#
_symmetry.space_group_name_H-M   'P 1'
#
loop_
_entity.id
_entity.type
_entity.pdbx_description
1 polymer ?
#
loop_
_entity_poly.entity_id
_entity_poly.type
_entity_poly.pdbx_seq_one_letter_code
_entity_poly.pdbx_strand_id
1 'polypeptide(L)'
;MKMETGNVSKAIRKEGTIVLTRVMLFLFYYVMLIVIGFLLLASAAFVTYSVPGFLETLDRINLRILIAGAIALGAMWWFCIQIGFYLMKPLFISSNISDDNRLEITESDCPGLFSLIREVSQATGNKMPKHVYLSPEVNACVFYDKVSILSVFLPTRKNLMVGIGLLLGMNKAEVKAILSHEFGHFSQQSMRIGTITYRLLLIIRVMIDHAREQQERDAIARSQEDYKWYLHLAVYPISFITKITISFYNWIEKENRSLSRYMEFEADTVACKIAGARAVISSLCKLETLSARYSAYENVIANTLGKGRFVPDYWECYVFVYEQISKSESLFVDKDTLLDAPIGDNAKFPSKISIVNGWNTHPTLYERIDNARQYICHTDITGDEDPANLVGIKTLNAVGDIHQHFIASHLQSPVDWQKLSAIDQKDFESSFVSDYGEQLRHHFLFVFINKRVHAFSFPDENEIKKENVGNPFTEENRNMILQYNQGVEDWHVLNQIKSGEIDAKLFMYVGKLYSDADEPLAAQDEYLKPIHKRWCDLDVEIYKYLWQNTEEKDKLNVIYWPMMYANNASQAFEPIENKAKEIKAELDFYQSHDSDVTMSSEMNEALTTGLWKFLQGLDFDTTLKLFENVECEGIPLSKVINGWKGISLLRQCPHLGDDNLLDIIGEISDFLNYMFEVGHNEWKKIMTQTYDSLIVRK
;
A
#
# COMPACT_ATOMS: atom_id res chain seq x y z
N MET A 1 10.75 5.36 24.36
CA MET A 1 12.15 5.17 24.86
C MET A 1 12.97 6.28 24.23
N LYS A 2 13.37 7.29 24.99
CA LYS A 2 14.28 8.34 24.48
C LYS A 2 15.60 7.66 24.09
N MET A 3 15.81 7.43 22.81
CA MET A 3 17.10 6.93 22.31
C MET A 3 18.08 8.11 22.30
N GLU A 4 18.98 8.15 23.24
CA GLU A 4 20.15 9.04 23.15
C GLU A 4 20.93 8.69 21.87
N THR A 5 21.40 9.69 21.14
CA THR A 5 22.16 9.52 19.87
C THR A 5 23.34 8.54 19.97
N GLY A 6 23.93 8.37 21.16
CA GLY A 6 24.95 7.38 21.43
C GLY A 6 24.46 5.91 21.44
N ASN A 7 23.18 5.68 21.77
CA ASN A 7 22.59 4.34 21.80
C ASN A 7 22.20 3.86 20.40
N VAL A 8 21.72 4.75 19.52
CA VAL A 8 21.41 4.42 18.12
C VAL A 8 22.67 3.97 17.39
N SER A 9 23.77 4.70 17.51
CA SER A 9 25.06 4.35 16.89
C SER A 9 25.61 2.99 17.38
N LYS A 10 25.43 2.63 18.66
CA LYS A 10 25.81 1.31 19.19
C LYS A 10 24.91 0.20 18.67
N ALA A 11 23.58 0.43 18.59
CA ALA A 11 22.63 -0.52 18.05
C ALA A 11 22.93 -0.81 16.58
N ILE A 12 23.14 0.22 15.76
CA ILE A 12 23.52 0.10 14.34
C ILE A 12 24.78 -0.72 14.16
N ARG A 13 25.82 -0.49 14.97
CA ARG A 13 27.06 -1.28 14.90
C ARG A 13 26.83 -2.75 15.23
N LYS A 14 26.02 -3.04 16.25
CA LYS A 14 25.70 -4.41 16.65
C LYS A 14 24.92 -5.14 15.56
N GLU A 15 23.79 -4.57 15.13
CA GLU A 15 22.95 -5.14 14.09
C GLU A 15 23.69 -5.23 12.75
N GLY A 16 24.44 -4.19 12.39
CA GLY A 16 25.28 -4.20 11.20
C GLY A 16 26.34 -5.29 11.20
N THR A 17 26.94 -5.61 12.36
CA THR A 17 27.91 -6.73 12.48
C THR A 17 27.21 -8.07 12.29
N ILE A 18 25.99 -8.24 12.84
CA ILE A 18 25.20 -9.47 12.67
C ILE A 18 24.84 -9.67 11.18
N VAL A 19 24.33 -8.63 10.53
CA VAL A 19 23.99 -8.66 9.11
C VAL A 19 25.22 -8.98 8.27
N LEU A 20 26.35 -8.30 8.52
CA LEU A 20 27.60 -8.55 7.78
C LEU A 20 28.09 -10.00 7.96
N THR A 21 28.00 -10.55 9.17
CA THR A 21 28.35 -11.95 9.42
C THR A 21 27.50 -12.92 8.61
N ARG A 22 26.18 -12.68 8.55
CA ARG A 22 25.25 -13.50 7.73
C ARG A 22 25.54 -13.37 6.23
N VAL A 23 25.84 -12.16 5.78
CA VAL A 23 26.26 -11.89 4.39
C VAL A 23 27.54 -12.65 4.05
N MET A 24 28.54 -12.64 4.94
CA MET A 24 29.79 -13.38 4.73
C MET A 24 29.59 -14.89 4.70
N LEU A 25 28.69 -15.42 5.54
CA LEU A 25 28.32 -16.85 5.51
C LEU A 25 27.61 -17.22 4.19
N PHE A 26 26.75 -16.36 3.69
CA PHE A 26 26.11 -16.58 2.38
C PHE A 26 27.15 -16.54 1.25
N LEU A 27 28.08 -15.60 1.26
CA LEU A 27 29.15 -15.53 0.24
C LEU A 27 30.04 -16.75 0.30
N PHE A 28 30.37 -17.26 1.48
CA PHE A 28 31.11 -18.51 1.64
C PHE A 28 30.33 -19.69 1.06
N TYR A 29 29.04 -19.82 1.40
CA TYR A 29 28.14 -20.82 0.81
C TYR A 29 28.13 -20.74 -0.72
N TYR A 30 28.00 -19.53 -1.27
CA TYR A 30 27.96 -19.32 -2.72
C TYR A 30 29.27 -19.70 -3.42
N VAL A 31 30.40 -19.34 -2.84
CA VAL A 31 31.73 -19.76 -3.33
C VAL A 31 31.87 -21.29 -3.30
N MET A 32 31.42 -21.95 -2.24
CA MET A 32 31.39 -23.41 -2.15
C MET A 32 30.54 -24.02 -3.27
N LEU A 33 29.37 -23.45 -3.58
CA LEU A 33 28.56 -23.92 -4.71
C LEU A 33 29.26 -23.78 -6.06
N ILE A 34 29.98 -22.67 -6.29
CA ILE A 34 30.76 -22.46 -7.51
C ILE A 34 31.88 -23.53 -7.60
N VAL A 35 32.59 -23.80 -6.52
CA VAL A 35 33.62 -24.84 -6.46
C VAL A 35 33.02 -26.20 -6.78
N ILE A 36 31.85 -26.55 -6.21
CA ILE A 36 31.12 -27.79 -6.51
C ILE A 36 30.78 -27.84 -8.01
N GLY A 37 30.28 -26.74 -8.59
CA GLY A 37 29.98 -26.66 -10.02
C GLY A 37 31.22 -26.92 -10.89
N PHE A 38 32.37 -26.37 -10.55
CA PHE A 38 33.64 -26.66 -11.25
C PHE A 38 34.08 -28.11 -11.08
N LEU A 39 33.93 -28.68 -9.88
CA LEU A 39 34.24 -30.10 -9.64
C LEU A 39 33.32 -31.06 -10.45
N LEU A 40 32.04 -30.70 -10.59
CA LEU A 40 31.12 -31.45 -11.45
C LEU A 40 31.55 -31.39 -12.92
N LEU A 41 31.93 -30.24 -13.44
CA LEU A 41 32.44 -30.10 -14.81
C LEU A 41 33.77 -30.85 -14.99
N ALA A 42 34.66 -30.78 -14.03
CA ALA A 42 35.93 -31.51 -14.05
C ALA A 42 35.71 -33.04 -14.01
N SER A 43 34.75 -33.55 -13.21
CA SER A 43 34.38 -34.93 -13.13
C SER A 43 33.76 -35.43 -14.46
N ALA A 44 32.91 -34.64 -15.10
CA ALA A 44 32.36 -34.93 -16.41
C ALA A 44 33.46 -35.03 -17.48
N ALA A 45 34.44 -34.14 -17.46
CA ALA A 45 35.60 -34.17 -18.35
C ALA A 45 36.47 -35.41 -18.10
N PHE A 46 36.72 -35.75 -16.83
CA PHE A 46 37.47 -36.93 -16.44
C PHE A 46 36.79 -38.23 -16.90
N VAL A 47 35.46 -38.38 -16.68
CA VAL A 47 34.67 -39.51 -17.17
C VAL A 47 34.79 -39.62 -18.68
N THR A 48 34.59 -38.53 -19.41
CA THR A 48 34.69 -38.49 -20.88
C THR A 48 36.07 -38.90 -21.36
N TYR A 49 37.16 -38.44 -20.69
CA TYR A 49 38.54 -38.82 -20.98
C TYR A 49 38.80 -40.30 -20.73
N SER A 50 38.18 -40.93 -19.74
CA SER A 50 38.38 -42.31 -19.38
C SER A 50 37.60 -43.33 -20.28
N VAL A 51 36.60 -42.88 -21.06
CA VAL A 51 35.77 -43.72 -21.91
C VAL A 51 36.58 -44.52 -22.95
N PRO A 52 37.53 -43.94 -23.71
CA PRO A 52 38.32 -44.70 -24.68
C PRO A 52 39.04 -45.90 -24.06
N GLY A 53 39.76 -45.66 -22.93
CA GLY A 53 40.46 -46.75 -22.21
C GLY A 53 39.53 -47.85 -21.70
N PHE A 54 38.29 -47.46 -21.26
CA PHE A 54 37.28 -48.44 -20.87
C PHE A 54 36.78 -49.26 -22.07
N LEU A 55 36.56 -48.62 -23.22
CA LEU A 55 36.11 -49.30 -24.41
C LEU A 55 37.15 -50.34 -24.93
N GLU A 56 38.46 -50.08 -24.76
CA GLU A 56 39.52 -51.02 -25.12
C GLU A 56 39.51 -52.31 -24.25
N THR A 57 38.92 -52.28 -23.05
CA THR A 57 38.80 -53.44 -22.18
C THR A 57 37.64 -54.36 -22.51
N LEU A 58 36.77 -54.03 -23.48
CA LEU A 58 35.58 -54.75 -23.84
C LEU A 58 35.81 -55.58 -25.10
N ASP A 59 35.78 -56.92 -25.00
CA ASP A 59 36.02 -57.89 -26.11
C ASP A 59 34.99 -57.85 -27.27
N ARG A 60 33.77 -57.38 -26.98
CA ARG A 60 32.70 -57.12 -27.99
C ARG A 60 31.84 -55.96 -27.63
N ILE A 61 31.81 -54.95 -28.46
CA ILE A 61 30.97 -53.76 -28.30
C ILE A 61 29.73 -53.84 -29.19
N ASN A 62 28.55 -53.86 -28.60
CA ASN A 62 27.29 -53.76 -29.33
C ASN A 62 27.01 -52.28 -29.68
N LEU A 63 26.66 -51.98 -30.93
CA LEU A 63 26.35 -50.65 -31.40
C LEU A 63 25.28 -49.94 -30.53
N ARG A 64 24.32 -50.69 -30.00
CA ARG A 64 23.29 -50.15 -29.09
C ARG A 64 23.88 -49.63 -27.77
N ILE A 65 24.88 -50.31 -27.23
CA ILE A 65 25.58 -49.88 -26.00
C ILE A 65 26.39 -48.64 -26.24
N LEU A 66 27.05 -48.51 -27.40
CA LEU A 66 27.77 -47.30 -27.81
C LEU A 66 26.82 -46.10 -27.93
N ILE A 67 25.67 -46.29 -28.58
CA ILE A 67 24.66 -45.22 -28.73
C ILE A 67 24.11 -44.84 -27.36
N ALA A 68 23.76 -45.80 -26.50
CA ALA A 68 23.28 -45.50 -25.15
C ALA A 68 24.33 -44.78 -24.28
N GLY A 69 25.61 -45.19 -24.40
CA GLY A 69 26.72 -44.50 -23.71
C GLY A 69 26.94 -43.08 -24.19
N ALA A 70 26.86 -42.84 -25.51
CA ALA A 70 26.95 -41.48 -26.06
C ALA A 70 25.79 -40.56 -25.60
N ILE A 71 24.57 -41.11 -25.55
CA ILE A 71 23.40 -40.38 -25.01
C ILE A 71 23.60 -40.06 -23.54
N ALA A 72 24.07 -41.02 -22.74
CA ALA A 72 24.31 -40.82 -21.29
C ALA A 72 25.40 -39.76 -21.03
N LEU A 73 26.49 -39.79 -21.80
CA LEU A 73 27.53 -38.74 -21.72
C LEU A 73 26.98 -37.37 -22.13
N GLY A 74 26.19 -37.29 -23.20
CA GLY A 74 25.53 -36.07 -23.61
C GLY A 74 24.59 -35.50 -22.53
N ALA A 75 23.79 -36.37 -21.91
CA ALA A 75 22.90 -35.97 -20.81
C ALA A 75 23.68 -35.54 -19.56
N MET A 76 24.79 -36.18 -19.23
CA MET A 76 25.68 -35.80 -18.13
C MET A 76 26.28 -34.41 -18.37
N TRP A 77 26.82 -34.13 -19.57
CA TRP A 77 27.35 -32.81 -19.92
C TRP A 77 26.26 -31.74 -19.88
N TRP A 78 25.09 -32.04 -20.44
CA TRP A 78 23.95 -31.14 -20.40
C TRP A 78 23.56 -30.76 -18.97
N PHE A 79 23.49 -31.77 -18.08
CA PHE A 79 23.22 -31.57 -16.65
C PHE A 79 24.26 -30.70 -15.97
N CYS A 80 25.56 -30.96 -16.16
CA CYS A 80 26.65 -30.18 -15.57
C CYS A 80 26.68 -28.73 -16.09
N ILE A 81 26.43 -28.56 -17.38
CA ILE A 81 26.37 -27.21 -18.01
C ILE A 81 25.20 -26.39 -17.45
N GLN A 82 24.02 -27.02 -17.31
CA GLN A 82 22.84 -26.35 -16.74
C GLN A 82 23.10 -25.85 -15.32
N ILE A 83 23.65 -26.70 -14.45
CA ILE A 83 24.01 -26.33 -13.08
C ILE A 83 25.11 -25.25 -13.08
N GLY A 84 26.17 -25.46 -13.87
CA GLY A 84 27.24 -24.47 -13.98
C GLY A 84 26.76 -23.11 -14.45
N PHE A 85 25.91 -23.08 -15.46
CA PHE A 85 25.30 -21.83 -15.95
C PHE A 85 24.43 -21.16 -14.90
N TYR A 86 23.60 -21.92 -14.18
CA TYR A 86 22.79 -21.41 -13.08
C TYR A 86 23.65 -20.77 -11.98
N LEU A 87 24.74 -21.42 -11.58
CA LEU A 87 25.63 -20.92 -10.53
C LEU A 87 26.49 -19.73 -10.99
N MET A 88 26.89 -19.69 -12.26
CA MET A 88 27.76 -18.62 -12.80
C MET A 88 26.95 -17.38 -13.23
N LYS A 89 25.69 -17.56 -13.62
CA LYS A 89 24.85 -16.49 -14.16
C LYS A 89 24.79 -15.24 -13.24
N PRO A 90 24.62 -15.35 -11.91
CA PRO A 90 24.58 -14.21 -11.01
C PRO A 90 25.86 -13.35 -10.99
N LEU A 91 27.00 -13.90 -11.38
CA LEU A 91 28.26 -13.15 -11.51
C LEU A 91 28.25 -12.16 -12.67
N PHE A 92 27.50 -12.50 -13.74
CA PHE A 92 27.47 -11.76 -14.99
C PHE A 92 26.17 -10.98 -15.20
N ILE A 93 25.13 -11.26 -14.42
CA ILE A 93 23.90 -10.49 -14.51
C ILE A 93 24.18 -9.09 -13.96
N SER A 94 23.99 -8.14 -14.85
CA SER A 94 23.82 -6.74 -14.51
C SER A 94 22.32 -6.47 -14.57
N SER A 95 21.68 -6.18 -13.44
CA SER A 95 20.36 -5.59 -13.45
C SER A 95 20.49 -4.22 -14.08
N ASN A 96 20.20 -4.11 -15.39
CA ASN A 96 19.92 -2.83 -15.97
C ASN A 96 18.54 -2.44 -15.44
N ILE A 97 18.49 -1.47 -14.57
CA ILE A 97 17.26 -0.75 -14.27
C ILE A 97 17.06 0.20 -15.47
N SER A 98 16.65 -0.37 -16.61
CA SER A 98 16.15 0.42 -17.73
C SER A 98 14.74 0.84 -17.36
N ASP A 99 14.63 2.00 -16.75
CA ASP A 99 13.36 2.63 -16.51
C ASP A 99 13.16 3.62 -17.65
N ASP A 100 12.30 3.28 -18.60
CA ASP A 100 12.01 4.11 -19.78
C ASP A 100 11.19 5.36 -19.39
N ASN A 101 10.78 5.47 -18.11
CA ASN A 101 9.94 6.54 -17.59
C ASN A 101 10.75 7.62 -16.84
N ARG A 102 11.91 8.02 -17.35
CA ARG A 102 12.76 9.06 -16.74
C ARG A 102 13.54 9.87 -17.76
N LEU A 103 13.76 11.14 -17.44
CA LEU A 103 14.54 12.10 -18.24
C LEU A 103 15.88 12.38 -17.58
N GLU A 104 16.99 12.14 -18.26
CA GLU A 104 18.30 12.61 -17.79
C GLU A 104 18.42 14.11 -18.00
N ILE A 105 18.84 14.84 -16.97
CA ILE A 105 19.02 16.30 -16.99
C ILE A 105 20.48 16.69 -16.70
N THR A 106 20.87 17.82 -17.25
CA THR A 106 22.20 18.41 -17.04
C THR A 106 22.10 19.70 -16.22
N GLU A 107 23.24 20.19 -15.73
CA GLU A 107 23.30 21.46 -14.99
C GLU A 107 22.83 22.66 -15.85
N SER A 108 23.01 22.59 -17.18
CA SER A 108 22.50 23.61 -18.12
C SER A 108 20.98 23.62 -18.22
N ASP A 109 20.33 22.47 -18.04
CA ASP A 109 18.87 22.34 -18.14
C ASP A 109 18.17 22.82 -16.87
N CYS A 110 18.77 22.52 -15.69
CA CYS A 110 18.17 22.78 -14.39
C CYS A 110 19.21 23.35 -13.38
N PRO A 111 19.77 24.55 -13.59
CA PRO A 111 20.85 25.09 -12.75
C PRO A 111 20.44 25.26 -11.29
N GLY A 112 19.18 25.60 -11.02
CA GLY A 112 18.63 25.76 -9.68
C GLY A 112 18.63 24.44 -8.91
N LEU A 113 18.15 23.35 -9.52
CA LEU A 113 18.13 22.02 -8.89
C LEU A 113 19.55 21.51 -8.64
N PHE A 114 20.47 21.68 -9.60
CA PHE A 114 21.86 21.28 -9.41
C PHE A 114 22.57 22.08 -8.31
N SER A 115 22.22 23.36 -8.12
CA SER A 115 22.70 24.17 -7.01
C SER A 115 22.24 23.60 -5.66
N LEU A 116 20.95 23.22 -5.55
CA LEU A 116 20.40 22.58 -4.33
C LEU A 116 21.04 21.23 -4.06
N ILE A 117 21.22 20.38 -5.10
CA ILE A 117 21.89 19.09 -4.97
C ILE A 117 23.34 19.26 -4.50
N ARG A 118 24.05 20.28 -5.02
CA ARG A 118 25.42 20.59 -4.61
C ARG A 118 25.50 21.02 -3.14
N GLU A 119 24.58 21.86 -2.70
CA GLU A 119 24.47 22.30 -1.30
C GLU A 119 24.28 21.08 -0.38
N VAL A 120 23.31 20.21 -0.67
CA VAL A 120 23.04 18.99 0.10
C VAL A 120 24.23 18.02 0.05
N SER A 121 24.85 17.84 -1.12
CA SER A 121 26.01 16.98 -1.29
C SER A 121 27.20 17.42 -0.42
N GLN A 122 27.48 18.73 -0.38
CA GLN A 122 28.52 19.31 0.47
C GLN A 122 28.18 19.19 1.95
N ALA A 123 26.96 19.49 2.36
CA ALA A 123 26.52 19.41 3.76
C ALA A 123 26.56 17.98 4.31
N THR A 124 26.26 16.97 3.47
CA THR A 124 26.34 15.54 3.83
C THR A 124 27.72 14.92 3.67
N GLY A 125 28.69 15.65 3.08
CA GLY A 125 30.02 15.13 2.76
C GLY A 125 30.03 14.08 1.64
N ASN A 126 28.99 14.00 0.84
CA ASN A 126 28.89 13.08 -0.30
C ASN A 126 29.46 13.70 -1.57
N LYS A 127 29.81 12.84 -2.54
CA LYS A 127 30.14 13.28 -3.90
C LYS A 127 28.87 13.57 -4.69
N MET A 128 28.93 14.54 -5.60
CA MET A 128 27.85 14.78 -6.58
C MET A 128 27.46 13.49 -7.29
N PRO A 129 26.16 13.28 -7.57
CA PRO A 129 25.69 12.18 -8.40
C PRO A 129 26.37 12.17 -9.76
N LYS A 130 26.51 10.99 -10.39
CA LYS A 130 27.08 10.85 -11.73
C LYS A 130 26.11 11.38 -12.79
N HIS A 131 24.84 10.96 -12.66
CA HIS A 131 23.73 11.40 -13.49
C HIS A 131 22.57 11.81 -12.58
N VAL A 132 21.80 12.77 -13.02
CA VAL A 132 20.57 13.22 -12.36
C VAL A 132 19.43 13.02 -13.34
N TYR A 133 18.38 12.38 -12.85
CA TYR A 133 17.18 12.07 -13.61
C TYR A 133 15.97 12.72 -12.98
N LEU A 134 15.02 13.13 -13.81
CA LEU A 134 13.66 13.45 -13.39
C LEU A 134 12.73 12.30 -13.76
N SER A 135 11.82 11.95 -12.85
CA SER A 135 10.76 10.98 -13.09
C SER A 135 9.38 11.61 -12.83
N PRO A 136 8.30 11.04 -13.35
CA PRO A 136 6.96 11.55 -13.07
C PRO A 136 6.50 11.32 -11.63
N GLU A 137 7.12 10.44 -10.86
CA GLU A 137 6.67 9.98 -9.55
C GLU A 137 6.74 11.04 -8.44
N VAL A 138 6.07 10.74 -7.29
CA VAL A 138 6.23 11.46 -6.03
C VAL A 138 7.28 10.74 -5.19
N ASN A 139 8.52 10.77 -5.65
CA ASN A 139 9.61 10.04 -5.00
C ASN A 139 10.96 10.73 -5.27
N ALA A 140 11.94 10.50 -4.41
CA ALA A 140 13.34 10.76 -4.71
C ALA A 140 14.14 9.53 -4.29
N CYS A 141 15.13 9.15 -5.07
CA CYS A 141 15.99 8.03 -4.70
C CYS A 141 17.38 8.15 -5.30
N VAL A 142 18.35 7.59 -4.59
CA VAL A 142 19.71 7.41 -5.11
C VAL A 142 19.90 5.94 -5.46
N PHE A 143 20.33 5.68 -6.70
CA PHE A 143 20.45 4.33 -7.23
C PHE A 143 21.75 4.10 -8.00
N TYR A 144 21.97 2.85 -8.40
CA TYR A 144 23.13 2.43 -9.20
C TYR A 144 22.66 1.89 -10.55
N ASP A 145 23.32 2.29 -11.65
CA ASP A 145 22.96 1.82 -13.00
C ASP A 145 23.12 0.30 -13.16
N LYS A 146 24.18 -0.24 -12.55
CA LYS A 146 24.52 -1.66 -12.68
C LYS A 146 24.89 -2.24 -11.33
N VAL A 147 24.23 -3.32 -10.96
CA VAL A 147 24.57 -4.07 -9.76
C VAL A 147 24.97 -5.48 -10.18
N SER A 148 26.23 -5.85 -9.91
CA SER A 148 26.76 -7.21 -10.07
C SER A 148 27.49 -7.61 -8.79
N ILE A 149 27.75 -8.90 -8.58
CA ILE A 149 28.53 -9.36 -7.42
C ILE A 149 29.89 -8.65 -7.36
N LEU A 150 30.55 -8.45 -8.49
CA LEU A 150 31.82 -7.73 -8.56
C LEU A 150 31.68 -6.26 -8.15
N SER A 151 30.55 -5.62 -8.46
CA SER A 151 30.29 -4.22 -8.09
C SER A 151 30.00 -4.04 -6.60
N VAL A 152 29.71 -5.10 -5.84
CA VAL A 152 29.53 -5.04 -4.39
C VAL A 152 30.82 -4.55 -3.70
N PHE A 153 31.96 -4.94 -4.23
CA PHE A 153 33.29 -4.62 -3.66
C PHE A 153 33.96 -3.39 -4.28
N LEU A 154 33.42 -2.88 -5.42
CA LEU A 154 34.00 -1.75 -6.12
C LEU A 154 33.24 -0.46 -5.80
N PRO A 155 33.95 0.68 -5.59
CA PRO A 155 33.32 1.97 -5.40
C PRO A 155 32.67 2.42 -6.71
N THR A 156 31.34 2.35 -6.78
CA THR A 156 30.55 2.83 -7.92
C THR A 156 29.97 4.21 -7.64
N ARG A 157 29.95 5.09 -8.64
CA ARG A 157 29.25 6.36 -8.54
C ARG A 157 27.75 6.12 -8.59
N LYS A 158 27.03 6.95 -7.87
CA LYS A 158 25.58 6.88 -7.69
C LYS A 158 24.89 7.86 -8.63
N ASN A 159 23.69 7.55 -9.02
CA ASN A 159 22.78 8.44 -9.72
C ASN A 159 21.70 8.91 -8.76
N LEU A 160 21.12 10.06 -9.03
CA LEU A 160 19.98 10.61 -8.29
C LEU A 160 18.77 10.67 -9.23
N MET A 161 17.63 10.25 -8.76
CA MET A 161 16.34 10.47 -9.38
C MET A 161 15.49 11.37 -8.48
N VAL A 162 14.83 12.35 -9.07
CA VAL A 162 13.92 13.27 -8.39
C VAL A 162 12.60 13.28 -9.14
N GLY A 163 11.53 12.95 -8.43
CA GLY A 163 10.20 12.95 -9.01
C GLY A 163 9.62 14.37 -9.10
N ILE A 164 9.05 14.72 -10.27
CA ILE A 164 8.39 16.02 -10.45
C ILE A 164 7.15 16.15 -9.55
N GLY A 165 6.51 15.04 -9.19
CA GLY A 165 5.38 15.05 -8.26
C GLY A 165 5.72 15.59 -6.86
N LEU A 166 7.00 15.59 -6.46
CA LEU A 166 7.46 16.23 -5.21
C LEU A 166 7.49 17.75 -5.30
N LEU A 167 7.63 18.30 -6.52
CA LEU A 167 7.85 19.72 -6.74
C LEU A 167 6.58 20.54 -6.60
N LEU A 168 5.40 19.92 -6.62
CA LEU A 168 4.12 20.56 -6.39
C LEU A 168 3.61 20.24 -4.98
N GLY A 169 3.27 21.27 -4.21
CA GLY A 169 2.79 21.13 -2.84
C GLY A 169 3.88 20.97 -1.76
N MET A 170 5.17 21.02 -2.15
CA MET A 170 6.30 21.16 -1.22
C MET A 170 7.00 22.49 -1.46
N ASN A 171 7.61 23.05 -0.40
CA ASN A 171 8.50 24.18 -0.54
C ASN A 171 9.97 23.71 -0.71
N LYS A 172 10.85 24.64 -1.04
CA LYS A 172 12.30 24.33 -1.26
C LYS A 172 12.97 23.69 -0.04
N ALA A 173 12.55 24.07 1.18
CA ALA A 173 13.12 23.51 2.41
C ALA A 173 12.67 22.05 2.60
N GLU A 174 11.43 21.71 2.24
CA GLU A 174 10.90 20.35 2.28
C GLU A 174 11.56 19.46 1.22
N VAL A 175 11.73 19.93 -0.01
CA VAL A 175 12.50 19.21 -1.04
C VAL A 175 13.96 19.04 -0.60
N LYS A 176 14.58 20.06 0.00
CA LYS A 176 15.91 19.95 0.60
C LYS A 176 15.96 18.88 1.70
N ALA A 177 14.90 18.77 2.52
CA ALA A 177 14.80 17.77 3.58
C ALA A 177 14.79 16.35 2.98
N ILE A 178 13.99 16.10 1.95
CA ILE A 178 13.95 14.81 1.25
C ILE A 178 15.31 14.48 0.63
N LEU A 179 15.90 15.41 -0.11
CA LEU A 179 17.23 15.19 -0.70
C LEU A 179 18.29 14.93 0.38
N SER A 180 18.22 15.66 1.51
CA SER A 180 19.14 15.45 2.64
C SER A 180 18.95 14.09 3.29
N HIS A 181 17.73 13.57 3.36
CA HIS A 181 17.43 12.23 3.82
C HIS A 181 18.05 11.18 2.87
N GLU A 182 17.82 11.31 1.56
CA GLU A 182 18.39 10.41 0.56
C GLU A 182 19.93 10.40 0.56
N PHE A 183 20.55 11.58 0.68
CA PHE A 183 21.99 11.67 0.82
C PHE A 183 22.47 11.21 2.20
N GLY A 184 21.64 11.34 3.23
CA GLY A 184 21.87 10.81 4.58
C GLY A 184 22.12 9.32 4.55
N HIS A 185 21.39 8.55 3.78
CA HIS A 185 21.63 7.11 3.58
C HIS A 185 23.03 6.76 3.07
N PHE A 186 23.85 7.71 2.70
CA PHE A 186 25.18 7.48 2.12
C PHE A 186 26.33 8.20 2.84
N SER A 187 26.02 9.01 3.84
CA SER A 187 27.01 9.86 4.51
C SER A 187 27.80 9.17 5.61
N GLN A 188 27.34 8.02 6.15
CA GLN A 188 27.92 7.39 7.34
C GLN A 188 28.50 6.00 7.09
N GLN A 189 29.39 5.54 8.01
CA GLN A 189 30.02 4.21 7.90
C GLN A 189 29.03 3.05 8.04
N SER A 190 27.97 3.21 8.84
CA SER A 190 26.86 2.27 8.99
C SER A 190 26.16 1.99 7.66
N MET A 191 26.06 3.01 6.80
CA MET A 191 25.48 2.94 5.48
C MET A 191 26.29 2.13 4.46
N ARG A 192 27.59 1.97 4.67
CA ARG A 192 28.40 1.07 3.81
C ARG A 192 27.95 -0.38 3.98
N ILE A 193 27.65 -0.80 5.21
CA ILE A 193 27.15 -2.15 5.51
C ILE A 193 25.78 -2.34 4.87
N GLY A 194 24.85 -1.39 5.06
CA GLY A 194 23.53 -1.40 4.43
C GLY A 194 23.60 -1.46 2.90
N THR A 195 24.51 -0.69 2.29
CA THR A 195 24.70 -0.71 0.83
C THR A 195 25.20 -2.07 0.32
N ILE A 196 26.16 -2.69 1.01
CA ILE A 196 26.66 -4.02 0.66
C ILE A 196 25.55 -5.06 0.79
N THR A 197 24.81 -5.01 1.89
CA THR A 197 23.69 -5.92 2.15
C THR A 197 22.58 -5.76 1.12
N TYR A 198 22.18 -4.52 0.82
CA TYR A 198 21.16 -4.23 -0.20
C TYR A 198 21.55 -4.81 -1.58
N ARG A 199 22.77 -4.55 -2.03
CA ARG A 199 23.26 -5.08 -3.32
C ARG A 199 23.27 -6.61 -3.34
N LEU A 200 23.68 -7.23 -2.24
CA LEU A 200 23.68 -8.69 -2.14
C LEU A 200 22.27 -9.26 -2.16
N LEU A 201 21.35 -8.69 -1.39
CA LEU A 201 19.95 -9.12 -1.37
C LEU A 201 19.29 -8.98 -2.75
N LEU A 202 19.59 -7.91 -3.48
CA LEU A 202 19.11 -7.73 -4.85
C LEU A 202 19.63 -8.87 -5.77
N ILE A 203 20.90 -9.24 -5.67
CA ILE A 203 21.50 -10.32 -6.44
C ILE A 203 20.86 -11.67 -6.08
N ILE A 204 20.65 -11.94 -4.78
CA ILE A 204 19.98 -13.15 -4.32
C ILE A 204 18.54 -13.21 -4.87
N ARG A 205 17.83 -12.07 -4.88
CA ARG A 205 16.49 -11.98 -5.45
C ARG A 205 16.47 -12.34 -6.93
N VAL A 206 17.40 -11.79 -7.71
CA VAL A 206 17.55 -12.15 -9.14
C VAL A 206 17.82 -13.65 -9.32
N MET A 207 18.60 -14.29 -8.44
CA MET A 207 18.81 -15.75 -8.46
C MET A 207 17.52 -16.52 -8.22
N ILE A 208 16.71 -16.09 -7.24
CA ILE A 208 15.44 -16.70 -6.89
C ILE A 208 14.44 -16.57 -8.05
N ASP A 209 14.32 -15.38 -8.63
CA ASP A 209 13.40 -15.11 -9.73
C ASP A 209 13.74 -15.97 -10.96
N HIS A 210 15.02 -16.08 -11.28
CA HIS A 210 15.47 -16.98 -12.35
C HIS A 210 15.16 -18.46 -12.11
N ALA A 211 15.29 -18.91 -10.86
CA ALA A 211 14.96 -20.27 -10.52
C ALA A 211 13.45 -20.54 -10.63
N ARG A 212 12.61 -19.56 -10.26
CA ARG A 212 11.15 -19.63 -10.44
C ARG A 212 10.77 -19.71 -11.90
N GLU A 213 11.30 -18.80 -12.74
CA GLU A 213 11.07 -18.84 -14.18
C GLU A 213 11.47 -20.19 -14.82
N GLN A 214 12.53 -20.82 -14.32
CA GLN A 214 12.99 -22.12 -14.81
C GLN A 214 12.04 -23.23 -14.37
N GLN A 215 11.52 -23.18 -13.14
CA GLN A 215 10.51 -24.13 -12.65
C GLN A 215 9.18 -24.00 -13.40
N GLU A 216 8.74 -22.77 -13.71
CA GLU A 216 7.54 -22.52 -14.51
C GLU A 216 7.69 -23.07 -15.93
N ARG A 217 8.83 -22.80 -16.57
CA ARG A 217 9.12 -23.40 -17.89
C ARG A 217 9.13 -24.92 -17.87
N ASP A 218 9.68 -25.55 -16.82
CA ASP A 218 9.66 -26.99 -16.65
C ASP A 218 8.23 -27.52 -16.42
N ALA A 219 7.43 -26.82 -15.63
CA ALA A 219 6.03 -27.17 -15.40
C ALA A 219 5.21 -27.13 -16.70
N ILE A 220 5.40 -26.09 -17.52
CA ILE A 220 4.77 -25.97 -18.84
C ILE A 220 5.26 -27.09 -19.77
N ALA A 221 6.57 -27.39 -19.77
CA ALA A 221 7.11 -28.47 -20.61
C ALA A 221 6.55 -29.83 -20.23
N ARG A 222 6.29 -30.09 -18.95
CA ARG A 222 5.68 -31.35 -18.47
C ARG A 222 4.25 -31.57 -18.95
N SER A 223 3.53 -30.49 -19.29
CA SER A 223 2.17 -30.58 -19.83
C SER A 223 2.14 -30.91 -21.33
N GLN A 224 3.29 -30.98 -21.99
CA GLN A 224 3.39 -31.32 -23.43
C GLN A 224 3.60 -32.81 -23.63
N GLU A 225 3.00 -33.40 -24.70
CA GLU A 225 3.09 -34.83 -25.04
C GLU A 225 4.52 -35.34 -25.27
N ASP A 226 5.44 -34.45 -25.71
CA ASP A 226 6.85 -34.76 -26.01
C ASP A 226 7.82 -34.52 -24.83
N TYR A 227 7.35 -34.53 -23.58
CA TYR A 227 8.20 -34.26 -22.41
C TYR A 227 9.35 -35.28 -22.28
N LYS A 228 10.58 -34.78 -22.41
CA LYS A 228 11.81 -35.56 -22.25
C LYS A 228 12.43 -35.31 -20.88
N TRP A 229 12.01 -36.08 -19.87
CA TRP A 229 12.37 -35.93 -18.45
C TRP A 229 13.89 -35.81 -18.20
N TYR A 230 14.72 -36.49 -19.01
CA TYR A 230 16.18 -36.44 -18.84
C TYR A 230 16.82 -35.10 -19.16
N LEU A 231 16.15 -34.24 -19.96
CA LEU A 231 16.60 -32.89 -20.24
C LEU A 231 16.33 -31.94 -19.06
N HIS A 232 15.44 -32.33 -18.16
CA HIS A 232 15.01 -31.52 -17.01
C HIS A 232 15.59 -32.01 -15.68
N LEU A 233 16.52 -33.00 -15.69
CA LEU A 233 17.15 -33.55 -14.47
C LEU A 233 17.82 -32.47 -13.60
N ALA A 234 18.36 -31.40 -14.20
CA ALA A 234 19.01 -30.32 -13.48
C ALA A 234 18.03 -29.46 -12.64
N VAL A 235 16.72 -29.53 -12.90
CA VAL A 235 15.72 -28.78 -12.15
C VAL A 235 15.68 -29.20 -10.68
N TYR A 236 15.86 -30.48 -10.37
CA TYR A 236 15.84 -30.97 -8.98
C TYR A 236 16.95 -30.41 -8.12
N PRO A 237 18.27 -30.51 -8.49
CA PRO A 237 19.31 -29.87 -7.69
C PRO A 237 19.23 -28.36 -7.70
N ILE A 238 18.81 -27.71 -8.79
CA ILE A 238 18.58 -26.27 -8.84
C ILE A 238 17.49 -25.87 -7.85
N SER A 239 16.36 -26.58 -7.80
CA SER A 239 15.28 -26.34 -6.83
C SER A 239 15.76 -26.51 -5.39
N PHE A 240 16.61 -27.52 -5.11
CA PHE A 240 17.18 -27.73 -3.79
C PHE A 240 18.11 -26.58 -3.37
N ILE A 241 19.03 -26.17 -4.27
CA ILE A 241 19.92 -25.01 -4.05
C ILE A 241 19.09 -23.74 -3.83
N THR A 242 18.03 -23.55 -4.63
CA THR A 242 17.13 -22.40 -4.51
C THR A 242 16.43 -22.35 -3.15
N LYS A 243 15.92 -23.48 -2.63
CA LYS A 243 15.32 -23.55 -1.29
C LYS A 243 16.30 -23.11 -0.20
N ILE A 244 17.55 -23.54 -0.26
CA ILE A 244 18.60 -23.11 0.68
C ILE A 244 18.88 -21.61 0.50
N THR A 245 18.97 -21.13 -0.74
CA THR A 245 19.20 -19.72 -1.06
C THR A 245 18.06 -18.84 -0.54
N ILE A 246 16.79 -19.26 -0.67
CA ILE A 246 15.63 -18.57 -0.09
C ILE A 246 15.72 -18.54 1.45
N SER A 247 16.15 -19.64 2.07
CA SER A 247 16.35 -19.69 3.52
C SER A 247 17.40 -18.67 3.99
N PHE A 248 18.54 -18.57 3.28
CA PHE A 248 19.55 -17.54 3.53
C PHE A 248 19.02 -16.13 3.29
N TYR A 249 18.27 -15.91 2.20
CA TYR A 249 17.62 -14.63 1.91
C TYR A 249 16.75 -14.19 3.08
N ASN A 250 15.81 -15.03 3.52
CA ASN A 250 14.90 -14.72 4.62
C ASN A 250 15.66 -14.48 5.93
N TRP A 251 16.74 -15.23 6.18
CA TRP A 251 17.55 -15.10 7.38
C TRP A 251 18.35 -13.79 7.42
N ILE A 252 18.91 -13.35 6.28
CA ILE A 252 19.61 -12.06 6.14
C ILE A 252 18.58 -10.92 6.18
N GLU A 253 17.49 -11.05 5.42
CA GLU A 253 16.43 -10.05 5.29
C GLU A 253 15.83 -9.68 6.65
N LYS A 254 15.57 -10.66 7.50
CA LYS A 254 15.03 -10.44 8.85
C LYS A 254 15.85 -9.46 9.68
N GLU A 255 17.19 -9.59 9.67
CA GLU A 255 18.06 -8.67 10.42
C GLU A 255 18.31 -7.37 9.66
N ASN A 256 18.34 -7.44 8.31
CA ASN A 256 18.49 -6.26 7.48
C ASN A 256 17.34 -5.26 7.70
N ARG A 257 16.14 -5.75 7.96
CA ARG A 257 14.96 -4.90 8.27
C ARG A 257 15.12 -4.13 9.57
N SER A 258 15.64 -4.79 10.61
CA SER A 258 15.97 -4.11 11.86
C SER A 258 17.03 -3.02 11.63
N LEU A 259 18.09 -3.33 10.90
CA LEU A 259 19.12 -2.38 10.50
C LEU A 259 18.54 -1.23 9.66
N SER A 260 17.66 -1.53 8.69
CA SER A 260 17.02 -0.54 7.82
C SER A 260 16.24 0.49 8.62
N ARG A 261 15.47 0.08 9.64
CA ARG A 261 14.74 1.01 10.51
C ARG A 261 15.66 1.99 11.23
N TYR A 262 16.80 1.53 11.75
CA TYR A 262 17.78 2.42 12.37
C TYR A 262 18.42 3.37 11.35
N MET A 263 18.63 2.90 10.13
CA MET A 263 19.16 3.72 9.04
C MET A 263 18.20 4.83 8.64
N GLU A 264 16.87 4.58 8.65
CA GLU A 264 15.86 5.61 8.43
C GLU A 264 15.93 6.72 9.49
N PHE A 265 15.99 6.36 10.77
CA PHE A 265 16.12 7.35 11.84
C PHE A 265 17.43 8.17 11.75
N GLU A 266 18.51 7.54 11.30
CA GLU A 266 19.79 8.22 11.09
C GLU A 266 19.72 9.18 9.89
N ALA A 267 19.08 8.78 8.79
CA ALA A 267 18.86 9.63 7.63
C ALA A 267 17.94 10.81 7.97
N ASP A 268 16.88 10.59 8.75
CA ASP A 268 16.02 11.67 9.28
C ASP A 268 16.81 12.65 10.16
N THR A 269 17.71 12.12 11.00
CA THR A 269 18.60 12.97 11.83
C THR A 269 19.50 13.83 10.98
N VAL A 270 20.07 13.31 9.90
CA VAL A 270 20.90 14.08 8.95
C VAL A 270 20.06 15.15 8.27
N ALA A 271 18.86 14.79 7.80
CA ALA A 271 17.93 15.72 7.17
C ALA A 271 17.51 16.86 8.13
N CYS A 272 17.18 16.54 9.38
CA CYS A 272 16.87 17.53 10.42
C CYS A 272 18.00 18.54 10.66
N LYS A 273 19.26 18.08 10.64
CA LYS A 273 20.43 18.96 10.82
C LYS A 273 20.71 19.89 9.64
N ILE A 274 20.32 19.48 8.42
CA ILE A 274 20.65 20.20 7.17
C ILE A 274 19.50 21.10 6.73
N ALA A 275 18.26 20.60 6.78
CA ALA A 275 17.07 21.28 6.28
C ALA A 275 16.17 21.82 7.40
N GLY A 276 16.39 21.39 8.65
CA GLY A 276 15.54 21.73 9.81
C GLY A 276 14.47 20.66 10.09
N ALA A 277 14.19 20.44 11.37
CA ALA A 277 13.26 19.40 11.79
C ALA A 277 11.82 19.66 11.34
N ARG A 278 11.39 20.93 11.29
CA ARG A 278 10.05 21.29 10.81
C ARG A 278 9.86 20.94 9.34
N ALA A 279 10.85 21.20 8.49
CA ALA A 279 10.81 20.84 7.07
C ALA A 279 10.74 19.31 6.87
N VAL A 280 11.48 18.55 7.68
CA VAL A 280 11.42 17.08 7.67
C VAL A 280 10.04 16.57 8.07
N ILE A 281 9.49 17.06 9.18
CA ILE A 281 8.16 16.65 9.65
C ILE A 281 7.09 17.00 8.60
N SER A 282 7.12 18.23 8.07
CA SER A 282 6.17 18.68 7.06
C SER A 282 6.27 17.86 5.78
N SER A 283 7.48 17.59 5.27
CA SER A 283 7.67 16.78 4.07
C SER A 283 7.14 15.34 4.25
N LEU A 284 7.41 14.71 5.39
CA LEU A 284 6.91 13.38 5.71
C LEU A 284 5.38 13.32 5.73
N CYS A 285 4.73 14.32 6.37
CA CYS A 285 3.28 14.40 6.41
C CYS A 285 2.64 14.64 5.03
N LYS A 286 3.31 15.38 4.15
CA LYS A 286 2.81 15.70 2.81
C LYS A 286 2.99 14.56 1.80
N LEU A 287 3.99 13.70 1.94
CA LEU A 287 4.35 12.68 0.94
C LEU A 287 3.17 11.78 0.55
N GLU A 288 2.42 11.28 1.51
CA GLU A 288 1.28 10.39 1.26
C GLU A 288 0.17 11.11 0.49
N THR A 289 -0.16 12.33 0.92
CA THR A 289 -1.16 13.17 0.26
C THR A 289 -0.75 13.53 -1.16
N LEU A 290 0.51 13.88 -1.37
CA LEU A 290 1.03 14.18 -2.69
C LEU A 290 0.97 12.96 -3.60
N SER A 291 1.33 11.78 -3.09
CA SER A 291 1.23 10.52 -3.83
C SER A 291 -0.20 10.23 -4.25
N ALA A 292 -1.17 10.37 -3.34
CA ALA A 292 -2.58 10.15 -3.65
C ALA A 292 -3.11 11.12 -4.72
N ARG A 293 -2.76 12.41 -4.61
CA ARG A 293 -3.16 13.44 -5.59
C ARG A 293 -2.48 13.23 -6.95
N TYR A 294 -1.22 12.81 -6.95
CA TYR A 294 -0.51 12.50 -8.18
C TYR A 294 -1.15 11.29 -8.87
N SER A 295 -1.46 10.22 -8.13
CA SER A 295 -2.17 9.05 -8.68
C SER A 295 -3.56 9.41 -9.21
N ALA A 296 -4.27 10.33 -8.57
CA ALA A 296 -5.53 10.85 -9.12
C ALA A 296 -5.30 11.57 -10.47
N TYR A 297 -4.23 12.37 -10.58
CA TYR A 297 -3.86 13.00 -11.85
C TYR A 297 -3.47 11.97 -12.93
N GLU A 298 -2.70 10.93 -12.57
CA GLU A 298 -2.38 9.83 -13.50
C GLU A 298 -3.63 9.16 -14.06
N ASN A 299 -4.66 8.93 -13.24
CA ASN A 299 -5.93 8.39 -13.68
C ASN A 299 -6.66 9.34 -14.65
N VAL A 300 -6.60 10.65 -14.41
CA VAL A 300 -7.16 11.65 -15.34
C VAL A 300 -6.42 11.63 -16.69
N ILE A 301 -5.09 11.54 -16.67
CA ILE A 301 -4.29 11.41 -17.89
C ILE A 301 -4.60 10.10 -18.61
N ALA A 302 -4.68 8.96 -17.91
CA ALA A 302 -5.04 7.67 -18.51
C ALA A 302 -6.41 7.72 -19.19
N ASN A 303 -7.41 8.36 -18.57
CA ASN A 303 -8.72 8.58 -19.15
C ASN A 303 -8.68 9.48 -20.40
N THR A 304 -7.87 10.55 -20.35
CA THR A 304 -7.69 11.47 -21.48
C THR A 304 -7.04 10.76 -22.66
N LEU A 305 -6.01 9.94 -22.43
CA LEU A 305 -5.36 9.11 -23.44
C LEU A 305 -6.34 8.06 -24.02
N GLY A 306 -7.16 7.44 -23.16
CA GLY A 306 -8.22 6.50 -23.58
C GLY A 306 -9.28 7.14 -24.49
N LYS A 307 -9.51 8.46 -24.35
CA LYS A 307 -10.38 9.26 -25.25
C LYS A 307 -9.67 9.71 -26.55
N GLY A 308 -8.45 9.25 -26.80
CA GLY A 308 -7.66 9.57 -28.00
C GLY A 308 -7.00 10.95 -27.97
N ARG A 309 -6.74 11.51 -26.79
CA ARG A 309 -6.15 12.84 -26.60
C ARG A 309 -4.91 12.76 -25.71
N PHE A 310 -3.94 13.65 -25.91
CA PHE A 310 -2.79 13.83 -25.02
C PHE A 310 -2.63 15.30 -24.61
N VAL A 311 -1.93 15.57 -23.50
CA VAL A 311 -1.81 16.87 -22.86
C VAL A 311 -0.40 17.44 -23.07
N PRO A 312 -0.19 18.43 -23.96
CA PRO A 312 1.12 19.06 -24.15
C PRO A 312 1.60 19.84 -22.93
N ASP A 313 0.68 20.56 -22.27
CA ASP A 313 0.96 21.36 -21.09
C ASP A 313 0.74 20.53 -19.82
N TYR A 314 1.50 19.43 -19.72
CA TYR A 314 1.34 18.41 -18.67
C TYR A 314 1.45 18.99 -17.25
N TRP A 315 2.41 19.88 -17.01
CA TRP A 315 2.62 20.47 -15.69
C TRP A 315 1.51 21.42 -15.28
N GLU A 316 1.09 22.30 -16.17
CA GLU A 316 0.01 23.24 -15.94
C GLU A 316 -1.33 22.53 -15.65
N CYS A 317 -1.59 21.44 -16.37
CA CYS A 317 -2.75 20.58 -16.12
C CYS A 317 -2.63 19.85 -14.77
N TYR A 318 -1.43 19.41 -14.39
CA TYR A 318 -1.19 18.84 -13.06
C TYR A 318 -1.46 19.87 -11.95
N VAL A 319 -0.94 21.09 -12.09
CA VAL A 319 -1.21 22.20 -11.16
C VAL A 319 -2.70 22.44 -11.02
N PHE A 320 -3.42 22.52 -12.14
CA PHE A 320 -4.88 22.73 -12.13
C PHE A 320 -5.61 21.60 -11.37
N VAL A 321 -5.35 20.33 -11.71
CA VAL A 321 -5.99 19.20 -11.04
C VAL A 321 -5.66 19.17 -9.55
N TYR A 322 -4.40 19.40 -9.20
CA TYR A 322 -3.94 19.51 -7.81
C TYR A 322 -4.69 20.59 -7.03
N GLU A 323 -4.88 21.77 -7.64
CA GLU A 323 -5.67 22.86 -7.05
C GLU A 323 -7.13 22.44 -6.83
N GLN A 324 -7.77 21.82 -7.82
CA GLN A 324 -9.16 21.41 -7.71
C GLN A 324 -9.35 20.38 -6.58
N ILE A 325 -8.47 19.39 -6.49
CA ILE A 325 -8.49 18.39 -5.41
C ILE A 325 -8.25 19.08 -4.06
N SER A 326 -7.25 19.96 -3.95
CA SER A 326 -6.94 20.68 -2.71
C SER A 326 -8.09 21.54 -2.24
N LYS A 327 -8.80 22.23 -3.16
CA LYS A 327 -10.01 23.01 -2.85
C LYS A 327 -11.16 22.13 -2.39
N SER A 328 -11.25 20.90 -2.89
CA SER A 328 -12.29 19.95 -2.49
C SER A 328 -12.08 19.37 -1.08
N GLU A 329 -10.83 19.26 -0.66
CA GLU A 329 -10.46 18.69 0.65
C GLU A 329 -10.57 19.70 1.81
N SER A 330 -10.57 21.01 1.52
CA SER A 330 -10.73 22.04 2.54
C SER A 330 -11.65 23.15 2.08
N LEU A 331 -12.56 23.58 2.95
CA LEU A 331 -13.49 24.69 2.71
C LEU A 331 -12.80 26.06 2.50
N PHE A 332 -11.49 26.19 2.81
CA PHE A 332 -10.77 27.44 2.95
C PHE A 332 -9.34 27.40 2.45
N VAL A 333 -9.09 26.88 1.23
CA VAL A 333 -7.75 27.02 0.62
C VAL A 333 -7.70 28.33 -0.15
N ASP A 334 -6.87 29.26 0.33
CA ASP A 334 -6.54 30.49 -0.40
C ASP A 334 -5.54 30.15 -1.53
N LYS A 335 -5.70 30.79 -2.70
CA LYS A 335 -4.86 30.53 -3.89
C LYS A 335 -3.37 30.73 -3.66
N ASP A 336 -2.99 31.52 -2.65
CA ASP A 336 -1.59 31.83 -2.34
C ASP A 336 -0.89 30.74 -1.50
N THR A 337 -1.61 29.68 -1.07
CA THR A 337 -1.10 28.62 -0.19
C THR A 337 -1.02 27.24 -0.82
N LEU A 338 -0.81 27.16 -2.15
CA LEU A 338 -0.55 25.85 -2.82
C LEU A 338 0.63 25.10 -2.22
N LEU A 339 1.60 25.81 -1.65
CA LEU A 339 2.76 25.25 -0.96
C LEU A 339 2.41 24.72 0.45
N ASP A 340 1.29 25.17 1.04
CA ASP A 340 0.74 24.64 2.28
C ASP A 340 -0.34 23.60 1.99
N ALA A 341 0.02 22.56 1.22
CA ALA A 341 -0.89 21.47 0.96
C ALA A 341 -1.47 20.96 2.29
N PRO A 342 -2.81 20.85 2.41
CA PRO A 342 -3.37 20.25 3.61
C PRO A 342 -2.74 18.87 3.80
N ILE A 343 -2.27 18.63 5.01
CA ILE A 343 -1.74 17.34 5.42
C ILE A 343 -2.85 16.32 5.23
N GLY A 344 -2.58 15.22 4.54
CA GLY A 344 -3.58 14.16 4.31
C GLY A 344 -4.12 13.60 5.62
N ASP A 345 -5.32 13.10 5.56
CA ASP A 345 -6.06 12.65 6.75
C ASP A 345 -5.28 11.61 7.56
N ASN A 346 -4.63 10.65 6.90
CA ASN A 346 -3.79 9.63 7.56
C ASN A 346 -2.55 10.22 8.23
N ALA A 347 -2.00 11.29 7.69
CA ALA A 347 -0.84 11.96 8.28
C ALA A 347 -1.22 12.90 9.44
N LYS A 348 -2.47 13.43 9.47
CA LYS A 348 -3.02 14.17 10.62
C LYS A 348 -3.23 13.24 11.82
N PHE A 349 -3.72 12.04 11.56
CA PHE A 349 -4.06 11.04 12.58
C PHE A 349 -3.38 9.70 12.26
N PRO A 350 -2.03 9.62 12.34
CA PRO A 350 -1.33 8.37 12.05
C PRO A 350 -1.67 7.29 13.08
N SER A 351 -1.65 6.02 12.64
CA SER A 351 -1.80 4.87 13.53
C SER A 351 -0.84 4.94 14.72
N LYS A 352 -1.35 4.66 15.91
CA LYS A 352 -0.58 4.58 17.15
C LYS A 352 0.13 3.25 17.34
N ILE A 353 -0.15 2.28 16.45
CA ILE A 353 0.37 0.92 16.53
C ILE A 353 1.49 0.75 15.52
N SER A 354 2.58 0.16 15.99
CA SER A 354 3.64 -0.35 15.13
C SER A 354 3.94 -1.78 15.53
N ILE A 355 3.55 -2.71 14.66
CA ILE A 355 3.85 -4.13 14.89
C ILE A 355 5.35 -4.33 14.68
N VAL A 356 6.05 -4.75 15.75
CA VAL A 356 7.47 -5.09 15.69
C VAL A 356 7.61 -6.46 15.03
N ASN A 357 7.08 -6.57 13.82
CA ASN A 357 7.34 -7.74 12.99
C ASN A 357 8.69 -7.52 12.34
N GLY A 358 9.58 -8.53 12.37
CA GLY A 358 10.80 -8.51 11.58
C GLY A 358 10.57 -8.34 10.06
N TRP A 359 9.34 -7.98 9.64
CA TRP A 359 8.89 -7.80 8.27
C TRP A 359 8.75 -6.34 7.82
N ASN A 360 8.61 -5.35 8.74
CA ASN A 360 8.55 -3.93 8.38
C ASN A 360 9.95 -3.37 8.11
N THR A 361 10.19 -2.90 6.89
CA THR A 361 11.48 -2.34 6.45
C THR A 361 11.68 -0.90 6.88
N HIS A 362 10.58 -0.14 7.10
CA HIS A 362 10.60 1.26 7.47
C HIS A 362 9.90 1.48 8.81
N PRO A 363 10.35 2.49 9.62
CA PRO A 363 9.59 2.96 10.76
C PRO A 363 8.25 3.56 10.32
N THR A 364 7.26 3.58 11.22
CA THR A 364 6.01 4.27 10.96
C THR A 364 6.21 5.77 10.85
N LEU A 365 5.28 6.45 10.18
CA LEU A 365 5.26 7.92 10.10
C LEU A 365 5.31 8.55 11.50
N TYR A 366 4.54 8.01 12.45
CA TYR A 366 4.53 8.47 13.84
C TYR A 366 5.92 8.39 14.48
N GLU A 367 6.62 7.25 14.36
CA GLU A 367 7.97 7.05 14.92
C GLU A 367 8.98 8.03 14.29
N ARG A 368 8.90 8.26 12.98
CA ARG A 368 9.77 9.20 12.26
C ARG A 368 9.55 10.64 12.72
N ILE A 369 8.28 11.05 12.84
CA ILE A 369 7.91 12.39 13.35
C ILE A 369 8.39 12.57 14.79
N ASP A 370 8.18 11.57 15.67
CA ASP A 370 8.61 11.65 17.07
C ASP A 370 10.15 11.76 17.19
N ASN A 371 10.88 11.02 16.35
CA ASN A 371 12.33 11.15 16.25
C ASN A 371 12.73 12.56 15.78
N ALA A 372 12.10 13.10 14.74
CA ALA A 372 12.40 14.41 14.20
C ALA A 372 12.08 15.54 15.19
N ARG A 373 11.03 15.43 16.00
CA ARG A 373 10.65 16.41 17.03
C ARG A 373 11.76 16.70 18.05
N GLN A 374 12.66 15.74 18.29
CA GLN A 374 13.79 15.93 19.19
C GLN A 374 14.83 16.94 18.68
N TYR A 375 14.81 17.27 17.39
CA TYR A 375 15.73 18.18 16.71
C TYR A 375 15.12 19.56 16.41
N ILE A 376 13.89 19.86 16.88
CA ILE A 376 13.27 21.17 16.66
C ILE A 376 14.08 22.25 17.36
N CYS A 377 14.56 23.23 16.59
CA CYS A 377 15.27 24.41 17.05
C CYS A 377 14.48 25.68 16.71
N HIS A 378 14.67 26.77 17.44
CA HIS A 378 14.04 28.05 17.16
C HIS A 378 14.48 28.71 15.84
N THR A 379 15.56 28.19 15.23
CA THR A 379 16.17 28.70 13.99
C THR A 379 15.81 27.84 12.76
N ASP A 380 14.79 26.98 12.85
CA ASP A 380 14.33 26.21 11.70
C ASP A 380 13.90 27.16 10.57
N ILE A 381 14.54 27.01 9.42
CA ILE A 381 14.32 27.88 8.24
C ILE A 381 13.04 27.36 7.54
N THR A 382 12.03 28.22 7.45
CA THR A 382 10.91 28.04 6.54
C THR A 382 11.27 28.72 5.23
N GLY A 383 11.46 27.93 4.18
CA GLY A 383 11.72 28.46 2.83
C GLY A 383 10.42 28.46 2.03
N ASP A 384 9.94 29.62 1.61
CA ASP A 384 8.69 29.79 0.87
C ASP A 384 8.87 29.69 -0.66
N GLU A 385 10.06 29.37 -1.16
CA GLU A 385 10.33 29.30 -2.60
C GLU A 385 9.70 28.05 -3.22
N ASP A 386 9.00 28.25 -4.36
CA ASP A 386 8.43 27.19 -5.19
C ASP A 386 9.55 26.37 -5.87
N PRO A 387 9.69 25.06 -5.58
CA PRO A 387 10.74 24.26 -6.14
C PRO A 387 10.54 23.95 -7.65
N ALA A 388 9.36 24.12 -8.21
CA ALA A 388 9.13 24.00 -9.64
C ALA A 388 10.00 24.98 -10.45
N ASN A 389 10.30 26.16 -9.86
CA ASN A 389 11.20 27.16 -10.45
C ASN A 389 12.67 26.67 -10.55
N LEU A 390 13.05 25.63 -9.79
CA LEU A 390 14.39 25.02 -9.88
C LEU A 390 14.59 24.20 -11.15
N VAL A 391 13.49 23.71 -11.75
CA VAL A 391 13.51 22.82 -12.94
C VAL A 391 13.10 23.58 -14.20
N GLY A 392 12.03 24.37 -14.14
CA GLY A 392 11.47 25.08 -15.28
C GLY A 392 10.42 24.28 -16.05
N ILE A 393 9.35 24.96 -16.48
CA ILE A 393 8.13 24.37 -17.07
C ILE A 393 8.44 23.49 -18.30
N LYS A 394 9.35 23.93 -19.19
CA LYS A 394 9.71 23.17 -20.39
C LYS A 394 10.24 21.78 -20.07
N THR A 395 11.08 21.65 -19.03
CA THR A 395 11.65 20.36 -18.62
C THR A 395 10.60 19.53 -17.90
N LEU A 396 9.72 20.15 -17.10
CA LEU A 396 8.59 19.47 -16.45
C LEU A 396 7.63 18.85 -17.47
N ASN A 397 7.28 19.59 -18.54
CA ASN A 397 6.43 19.09 -19.61
C ASN A 397 7.12 17.96 -20.41
N ALA A 398 8.45 18.03 -20.63
CA ALA A 398 9.18 16.94 -21.28
C ALA A 398 9.16 15.62 -20.47
N VAL A 399 9.18 15.69 -19.11
CA VAL A 399 8.96 14.53 -18.26
C VAL A 399 7.53 14.01 -18.40
N GLY A 400 6.56 14.92 -18.48
CA GLY A 400 5.16 14.60 -18.70
C GLY A 400 4.92 13.87 -20.05
N ASP A 401 5.61 14.27 -21.11
CA ASP A 401 5.52 13.59 -22.41
C ASP A 401 5.99 12.13 -22.32
N ILE A 402 7.15 11.89 -21.67
CA ILE A 402 7.65 10.53 -21.43
C ILE A 402 6.64 9.71 -20.63
N HIS A 403 6.06 10.30 -19.59
CA HIS A 403 5.09 9.63 -18.75
C HIS A 403 3.81 9.26 -19.50
N GLN A 404 3.29 10.16 -20.33
CA GLN A 404 2.10 9.89 -21.14
C GLN A 404 2.35 8.75 -22.15
N HIS A 405 3.54 8.70 -22.75
CA HIS A 405 3.94 7.58 -23.62
C HIS A 405 3.96 6.26 -22.85
N PHE A 406 4.52 6.28 -21.64
CA PHE A 406 4.54 5.11 -20.76
C PHE A 406 3.12 4.64 -20.41
N ILE A 407 2.25 5.54 -19.96
CA ILE A 407 0.84 5.22 -19.63
C ILE A 407 0.14 4.65 -20.88
N ALA A 408 0.25 5.29 -22.04
CA ALA A 408 -0.41 4.87 -23.27
C ALA A 408 -0.04 3.44 -23.70
N SER A 409 1.20 3.02 -23.46
CA SER A 409 1.69 1.67 -23.76
C SER A 409 1.20 0.61 -22.77
N HIS A 410 0.82 1.00 -21.55
CA HIS A 410 0.43 0.10 -20.45
C HIS A 410 -1.09 0.11 -20.17
N LEU A 411 -1.89 0.85 -20.92
CA LEU A 411 -3.35 0.77 -20.83
C LEU A 411 -3.84 -0.64 -21.19
N GLN A 412 -4.97 -1.06 -20.63
CA GLN A 412 -5.62 -2.36 -20.97
C GLN A 412 -5.81 -2.55 -22.47
N SER A 413 -6.06 -1.44 -23.20
CA SER A 413 -6.03 -1.38 -24.66
C SER A 413 -4.95 -0.37 -25.05
N PRO A 414 -3.73 -0.81 -25.37
CA PRO A 414 -2.63 0.09 -25.73
C PRO A 414 -3.03 1.03 -26.86
N VAL A 415 -2.76 2.32 -26.69
CA VAL A 415 -3.14 3.36 -27.63
C VAL A 415 -1.93 3.72 -28.49
N ASP A 416 -2.14 3.78 -29.81
CA ASP A 416 -1.11 4.22 -30.74
C ASP A 416 -0.91 5.74 -30.62
N TRP A 417 0.22 6.14 -30.10
CA TRP A 417 0.57 7.56 -29.88
C TRP A 417 0.39 8.44 -31.13
N GLN A 418 0.67 7.91 -32.32
CA GLN A 418 0.56 8.66 -33.56
C GLN A 418 -0.89 9.05 -33.96
N LYS A 419 -1.87 8.39 -33.33
CA LYS A 419 -3.30 8.65 -33.55
C LYS A 419 -3.92 9.61 -32.53
N LEU A 420 -3.14 10.00 -31.51
CA LEU A 420 -3.61 10.93 -30.50
C LEU A 420 -3.61 12.36 -31.01
N SER A 421 -4.61 13.12 -30.60
CA SER A 421 -4.69 14.58 -30.83
C SER A 421 -4.30 15.34 -29.56
N ALA A 422 -3.62 16.46 -29.71
CA ALA A 422 -3.35 17.35 -28.58
C ALA A 422 -4.65 17.98 -28.08
N ILE A 423 -4.83 18.08 -26.77
CA ILE A 423 -5.88 18.86 -26.13
C ILE A 423 -5.25 20.11 -25.52
N ASP A 424 -5.84 21.29 -25.75
CA ASP A 424 -5.38 22.49 -25.10
C ASP A 424 -5.80 22.53 -23.61
N GLN A 425 -5.14 23.40 -22.82
CA GLN A 425 -5.36 23.47 -21.39
C GLN A 425 -6.82 23.80 -21.03
N LYS A 426 -7.48 24.72 -21.76
CA LYS A 426 -8.85 25.13 -21.45
C LYS A 426 -9.86 24.00 -21.72
N ASP A 427 -9.66 23.28 -22.82
CA ASP A 427 -10.49 22.14 -23.15
C ASP A 427 -10.27 20.99 -22.14
N PHE A 428 -9.03 20.79 -21.69
CA PHE A 428 -8.73 19.83 -20.61
C PHE A 428 -9.43 20.21 -19.31
N GLU A 429 -9.30 21.48 -18.87
CA GLU A 429 -9.95 21.98 -17.65
C GLU A 429 -11.48 21.83 -17.72
N SER A 430 -12.07 22.16 -18.86
CA SER A 430 -13.51 22.01 -19.10
C SER A 430 -13.97 20.54 -19.05
N SER A 431 -13.19 19.64 -19.66
CA SER A 431 -13.44 18.20 -19.63
C SER A 431 -13.29 17.65 -18.22
N PHE A 432 -12.26 18.06 -17.48
CA PHE A 432 -12.05 17.66 -16.09
C PHE A 432 -13.21 18.08 -15.19
N VAL A 433 -13.65 19.33 -15.28
CA VAL A 433 -14.79 19.83 -14.48
C VAL A 433 -16.09 19.11 -14.85
N SER A 434 -16.28 18.75 -16.12
CA SER A 434 -17.44 17.95 -16.55
C SER A 434 -17.41 16.54 -15.97
N ASP A 435 -16.23 15.89 -15.98
CA ASP A 435 -16.09 14.49 -15.58
C ASP A 435 -16.04 14.31 -14.03
N TYR A 436 -15.41 15.23 -13.32
CA TYR A 436 -15.07 15.08 -11.89
C TYR A 436 -15.62 16.19 -10.98
N GLY A 437 -16.12 17.30 -11.53
CA GLY A 437 -16.47 18.49 -10.75
C GLY A 437 -17.57 18.25 -9.71
N GLU A 438 -18.51 17.34 -9.95
CA GLU A 438 -19.53 16.99 -8.98
C GLU A 438 -18.94 16.22 -7.78
N GLN A 439 -18.08 15.24 -8.04
CA GLN A 439 -17.39 14.47 -6.99
C GLN A 439 -16.53 15.37 -6.13
N LEU A 440 -15.79 16.29 -6.74
CA LEU A 440 -14.89 17.18 -6.01
C LEU A 440 -15.65 18.17 -5.14
N ARG A 441 -16.79 18.72 -5.58
CA ARG A 441 -17.61 19.64 -4.77
C ARG A 441 -18.05 19.01 -3.45
N HIS A 442 -18.31 17.72 -3.43
CA HIS A 442 -18.80 17.01 -2.26
C HIS A 442 -17.73 16.25 -1.48
N HIS A 443 -16.44 16.35 -1.88
CA HIS A 443 -15.35 15.59 -1.25
C HIS A 443 -15.19 15.89 0.25
N PHE A 444 -15.30 17.16 0.64
CA PHE A 444 -15.29 17.54 2.06
C PHE A 444 -16.43 16.88 2.83
N LEU A 445 -17.58 16.79 2.19
CA LEU A 445 -18.79 16.23 2.77
C LEU A 445 -18.73 14.68 2.89
N PHE A 446 -17.91 14.00 2.08
CA PHE A 446 -17.81 12.53 2.09
C PHE A 446 -17.48 11.94 3.46
N VAL A 447 -16.65 12.63 4.26
CA VAL A 447 -16.33 12.17 5.63
C VAL A 447 -17.60 12.13 6.48
N PHE A 448 -18.50 13.09 6.32
CA PHE A 448 -19.78 13.13 7.03
C PHE A 448 -20.79 12.15 6.45
N ILE A 449 -20.82 11.97 5.14
CA ILE A 449 -21.73 11.04 4.45
C ILE A 449 -21.35 9.59 4.74
N ASN A 450 -20.06 9.25 4.71
CA ASN A 450 -19.60 7.87 4.86
C ASN A 450 -19.44 7.44 6.32
N LYS A 451 -19.69 8.35 7.27
CA LYS A 451 -19.69 7.98 8.68
C LYS A 451 -20.93 7.14 9.04
N ARG A 452 -20.78 6.23 9.98
CA ARG A 452 -21.93 5.54 10.58
C ARG A 452 -22.81 6.52 11.36
N VAL A 453 -24.11 6.38 11.27
CA VAL A 453 -25.09 7.17 12.03
C VAL A 453 -25.48 6.35 13.27
N HIS A 454 -25.27 6.92 14.46
CA HIS A 454 -25.68 6.26 15.71
C HIS A 454 -27.17 6.41 15.97
N ALA A 455 -27.73 5.49 16.71
CA ALA A 455 -29.12 5.60 17.14
C ALA A 455 -29.28 6.72 18.16
N PHE A 456 -30.26 7.58 17.92
CA PHE A 456 -30.67 8.63 18.86
C PHE A 456 -32.20 8.76 18.86
N SER A 457 -32.74 9.33 19.94
CA SER A 457 -34.15 9.70 19.99
C SER A 457 -34.36 10.98 19.20
N PHE A 458 -35.32 10.98 18.28
CA PHE A 458 -35.64 12.17 17.48
C PHE A 458 -36.03 13.34 18.41
N PRO A 459 -35.38 14.50 18.30
CA PRO A 459 -35.73 15.69 19.06
C PRO A 459 -37.15 16.19 18.75
N ASP A 460 -37.80 16.84 19.73
CA ASP A 460 -39.13 17.46 19.52
C ASP A 460 -38.99 18.60 18.51
N GLU A 461 -39.90 18.62 17.52
CA GLU A 461 -39.92 19.64 16.47
C GLU A 461 -40.03 21.07 17.03
N ASN A 462 -40.75 21.25 18.15
CA ASN A 462 -40.89 22.56 18.79
C ASN A 462 -39.61 23.02 19.47
N GLU A 463 -38.75 22.07 19.90
CA GLU A 463 -37.41 22.35 20.40
C GLU A 463 -36.48 22.74 19.26
N ILE A 464 -36.51 21.98 18.16
CA ILE A 464 -35.69 22.29 16.98
C ILE A 464 -36.03 23.67 16.39
N LYS A 465 -37.32 24.06 16.35
CA LYS A 465 -37.78 25.38 15.83
C LYS A 465 -37.24 26.53 16.70
N LYS A 466 -36.98 26.33 17.97
CA LYS A 466 -36.51 27.38 18.91
C LYS A 466 -34.99 27.48 18.99
N GLU A 467 -34.30 26.45 18.59
CA GLU A 467 -32.84 26.35 18.67
C GLU A 467 -32.20 26.93 17.39
N ASN A 468 -31.22 27.79 17.52
CA ASN A 468 -30.41 28.22 16.36
C ASN A 468 -29.25 27.23 16.19
N VAL A 469 -29.43 26.23 15.35
CA VAL A 469 -28.42 25.19 15.12
C VAL A 469 -27.36 25.74 14.16
N GLY A 470 -26.12 25.81 14.65
CA GLY A 470 -24.96 26.20 13.84
C GLY A 470 -24.67 25.17 12.72
N ASN A 471 -23.88 25.59 11.72
CA ASN A 471 -23.43 24.64 10.68
C ASN A 471 -22.54 23.54 11.26
N PRO A 472 -22.94 22.25 11.22
CA PRO A 472 -22.17 21.13 11.74
C PRO A 472 -21.00 20.71 10.82
N PHE A 473 -21.02 21.15 9.54
CA PHE A 473 -19.98 20.79 8.55
C PHE A 473 -18.78 21.71 8.71
N THR A 474 -17.98 21.43 9.74
CA THR A 474 -16.77 22.20 10.09
C THR A 474 -15.54 21.33 9.99
N GLU A 475 -14.38 21.95 9.81
CA GLU A 475 -13.07 21.26 9.82
C GLU A 475 -12.82 20.53 11.15
N GLU A 476 -13.26 21.13 12.27
CA GLU A 476 -13.16 20.52 13.60
C GLU A 476 -13.94 19.20 13.69
N ASN A 477 -15.20 19.21 13.26
CA ASN A 477 -16.05 18.02 13.26
C ASN A 477 -15.52 16.97 12.26
N ARG A 478 -15.05 17.40 11.08
CA ARG A 478 -14.39 16.52 10.12
C ARG A 478 -13.16 15.82 10.72
N ASN A 479 -12.27 16.58 11.34
CA ASN A 479 -11.07 16.06 11.98
C ASN A 479 -11.42 15.10 13.14
N MET A 480 -12.46 15.38 13.91
CA MET A 480 -12.96 14.49 14.96
C MET A 480 -13.43 13.14 14.39
N ILE A 481 -14.17 13.13 13.26
CA ILE A 481 -14.61 11.90 12.60
C ILE A 481 -13.40 11.08 12.13
N LEU A 482 -12.42 11.73 11.47
CA LEU A 482 -11.21 11.07 10.99
C LEU A 482 -10.37 10.48 12.14
N GLN A 483 -10.24 11.25 13.23
CA GLN A 483 -9.55 10.80 14.45
C GLN A 483 -10.22 9.59 15.08
N TYR A 484 -11.55 9.56 15.08
CA TYR A 484 -12.31 8.41 15.56
C TYR A 484 -12.11 7.18 14.68
N ASN A 485 -12.22 7.34 13.35
CA ASN A 485 -12.05 6.23 12.40
C ASN A 485 -10.67 5.59 12.55
N GLN A 486 -9.60 6.40 12.58
CA GLN A 486 -8.25 5.87 12.80
C GLN A 486 -8.11 5.19 14.17
N GLY A 487 -8.74 5.75 15.20
CA GLY A 487 -8.75 5.15 16.53
C GLY A 487 -9.47 3.80 16.57
N VAL A 488 -10.55 3.63 15.79
CA VAL A 488 -11.27 2.34 15.65
C VAL A 488 -10.44 1.33 14.87
N GLU A 489 -9.75 1.74 13.82
CA GLU A 489 -8.81 0.86 13.10
C GLU A 489 -7.69 0.35 14.03
N ASP A 490 -7.09 1.25 14.82
CA ASP A 490 -6.10 0.87 15.83
C ASP A 490 -6.69 -0.14 16.85
N TRP A 491 -7.92 0.09 17.28
CA TRP A 491 -8.61 -0.82 18.19
C TRP A 491 -8.82 -2.22 17.57
N HIS A 492 -9.23 -2.29 16.30
CA HIS A 492 -9.35 -3.57 15.57
C HIS A 492 -8.02 -4.30 15.47
N VAL A 493 -6.93 -3.61 15.12
CA VAL A 493 -5.59 -4.21 15.06
C VAL A 493 -5.15 -4.75 16.41
N LEU A 494 -5.42 -4.03 17.51
CA LEU A 494 -5.12 -4.52 18.88
C LEU A 494 -5.92 -5.77 19.22
N ASN A 495 -7.19 -5.85 18.83
CA ASN A 495 -8.00 -7.05 19.02
C ASN A 495 -7.50 -8.25 18.20
N GLN A 496 -7.08 -8.03 16.96
CA GLN A 496 -6.47 -9.07 16.12
C GLN A 496 -5.15 -9.58 16.69
N ILE A 497 -4.35 -8.70 17.31
CA ILE A 497 -3.15 -9.11 18.06
C ILE A 497 -3.56 -9.94 19.28
N LYS A 498 -4.58 -9.53 20.03
CA LYS A 498 -5.08 -10.24 21.20
C LYS A 498 -5.65 -11.62 20.87
N SER A 499 -6.41 -11.74 19.80
CA SER A 499 -6.97 -13.00 19.31
C SER A 499 -5.93 -13.96 18.71
N GLY A 500 -4.73 -13.45 18.36
CA GLY A 500 -3.68 -14.22 17.69
C GLY A 500 -3.85 -14.31 16.18
N GLU A 501 -4.83 -13.62 15.62
CA GLU A 501 -5.01 -13.48 14.16
C GLU A 501 -3.80 -12.80 13.53
N ILE A 502 -3.25 -11.79 14.22
CA ILE A 502 -1.97 -11.17 13.91
C ILE A 502 -0.92 -11.73 14.87
N ASP A 503 0.01 -12.56 14.37
CA ASP A 503 1.16 -13.06 15.15
C ASP A 503 2.16 -11.93 15.42
N ALA A 504 1.86 -11.09 16.40
CA ALA A 504 2.70 -10.00 16.87
C ALA A 504 3.21 -10.31 18.30
N LYS A 505 4.35 -11.01 18.38
CA LYS A 505 5.00 -11.30 19.68
C LYS A 505 5.39 -10.04 20.45
N LEU A 506 5.67 -8.96 19.75
CA LEU A 506 5.99 -7.63 20.29
C LEU A 506 5.44 -6.57 19.33
N PHE A 507 4.83 -5.55 19.88
CA PHE A 507 4.36 -4.39 19.14
C PHE A 507 4.53 -3.11 19.95
N MET A 508 4.56 -1.99 19.27
CA MET A 508 4.57 -0.67 19.94
C MET A 508 3.18 -0.05 19.86
N TYR A 509 2.77 0.54 20.98
CA TYR A 509 1.59 1.37 21.07
C TYR A 509 1.96 2.68 21.75
N VAL A 510 1.71 3.82 21.08
CA VAL A 510 2.10 5.17 21.56
C VAL A 510 3.58 5.21 21.99
N GLY A 511 4.48 4.62 21.20
CA GLY A 511 5.92 4.61 21.46
C GLY A 511 6.42 3.73 22.61
N LYS A 512 5.54 2.96 23.27
CA LYS A 512 5.89 1.99 24.31
C LYS A 512 5.77 0.57 23.76
N LEU A 513 6.70 -0.31 24.14
CA LEU A 513 6.74 -1.71 23.69
C LEU A 513 5.87 -2.59 24.57
N TYR A 514 5.05 -3.43 23.94
CA TYR A 514 4.14 -4.38 24.59
C TYR A 514 4.31 -5.79 24.00
N SER A 515 4.06 -6.79 24.83
CA SER A 515 3.95 -8.21 24.46
C SER A 515 2.53 -8.74 24.59
N ASP A 516 1.61 -7.92 25.09
CA ASP A 516 0.21 -8.20 25.34
C ASP A 516 -0.63 -6.98 24.97
N ALA A 517 -1.82 -7.20 24.42
CA ALA A 517 -2.69 -6.13 23.95
C ALA A 517 -3.69 -5.61 25.00
N ASP A 518 -3.76 -6.19 26.21
CA ASP A 518 -4.79 -5.84 27.20
C ASP A 518 -4.68 -4.39 27.70
N GLU A 519 -3.46 -3.95 28.10
CA GLU A 519 -3.22 -2.56 28.53
C GLU A 519 -3.44 -1.56 27.37
N PRO A 520 -2.89 -1.79 26.15
CA PRO A 520 -3.16 -0.94 24.98
C PRO A 520 -4.63 -0.84 24.59
N LEU A 521 -5.39 -1.95 24.64
CA LEU A 521 -6.83 -1.97 24.37
C LEU A 521 -7.60 -1.12 25.36
N ALA A 522 -7.34 -1.28 26.67
CA ALA A 522 -7.99 -0.46 27.70
C ALA A 522 -7.68 1.03 27.52
N ALA A 523 -6.44 1.39 27.16
CA ALA A 523 -6.03 2.75 26.86
C ALA A 523 -6.71 3.30 25.59
N GLN A 524 -6.88 2.47 24.56
CA GLN A 524 -7.57 2.85 23.33
C GLN A 524 -9.07 3.03 23.54
N ASP A 525 -9.71 2.19 24.35
CA ASP A 525 -11.10 2.33 24.75
C ASP A 525 -11.34 3.66 25.49
N GLU A 526 -10.48 3.99 26.46
CA GLU A 526 -10.58 5.27 27.19
C GLU A 526 -10.36 6.48 26.27
N TYR A 527 -9.47 6.35 25.29
CA TYR A 527 -9.24 7.39 24.28
C TYR A 527 -10.45 7.59 23.37
N LEU A 528 -11.13 6.52 22.95
CA LEU A 528 -12.27 6.58 22.04
C LEU A 528 -13.56 7.08 22.70
N LYS A 529 -13.79 6.79 23.98
CA LYS A 529 -15.03 7.15 24.69
C LYS A 529 -15.48 8.61 24.53
N PRO A 530 -14.64 9.64 24.80
CA PRO A 530 -15.06 11.04 24.65
C PRO A 530 -15.32 11.42 23.21
N ILE A 531 -14.54 10.86 22.26
CA ILE A 531 -14.69 11.13 20.83
C ILE A 531 -16.00 10.49 20.34
N HIS A 532 -16.28 9.27 20.75
CA HIS A 532 -17.53 8.58 20.43
C HIS A 532 -18.76 9.34 20.94
N LYS A 533 -18.69 9.83 22.18
CA LYS A 533 -19.77 10.65 22.72
C LYS A 533 -20.00 11.91 21.87
N ARG A 534 -18.92 12.62 21.52
CA ARG A 534 -19.03 13.82 20.65
C ARG A 534 -19.57 13.46 19.26
N TRP A 535 -19.22 12.29 18.73
CA TRP A 535 -19.77 11.79 17.47
C TRP A 535 -21.29 11.58 17.55
N CYS A 536 -21.79 10.96 18.64
CA CYS A 536 -23.23 10.78 18.83
C CYS A 536 -23.95 12.15 18.94
N ASP A 537 -23.36 13.11 19.63
CA ASP A 537 -23.89 14.48 19.72
C ASP A 537 -23.94 15.14 18.34
N LEU A 538 -22.90 14.92 17.52
CA LEU A 538 -22.82 15.45 16.14
C LEU A 538 -23.92 14.86 15.23
N ASP A 539 -24.30 13.57 15.40
CA ASP A 539 -25.40 12.99 14.65
C ASP A 539 -26.72 13.72 14.89
N VAL A 540 -26.99 14.09 16.14
CA VAL A 540 -28.16 14.90 16.52
C VAL A 540 -28.08 16.33 15.97
N GLU A 541 -26.88 16.95 16.00
CA GLU A 541 -26.65 18.28 15.45
C GLU A 541 -26.89 18.29 13.91
N ILE A 542 -26.38 17.29 13.19
CA ILE A 542 -26.60 17.14 11.74
C ILE A 542 -28.09 16.95 11.44
N TYR A 543 -28.76 16.08 12.19
CA TYR A 543 -30.20 15.88 12.02
C TYR A 543 -30.98 17.17 12.21
N LYS A 544 -30.77 17.92 13.33
CA LYS A 544 -31.42 19.18 13.62
C LYS A 544 -31.14 20.23 12.52
N TYR A 545 -29.89 20.29 12.06
CA TYR A 545 -29.48 21.22 11.01
C TYR A 545 -30.15 20.92 9.67
N LEU A 546 -30.21 19.65 9.27
CA LEU A 546 -30.92 19.21 8.06
C LEU A 546 -32.41 19.52 8.17
N TRP A 547 -33.02 19.26 9.33
CA TRP A 547 -34.44 19.56 9.58
C TRP A 547 -34.77 21.06 9.41
N GLN A 548 -33.87 21.94 9.84
CA GLN A 548 -34.04 23.39 9.68
C GLN A 548 -33.85 23.87 8.23
N ASN A 549 -33.03 23.21 7.44
CA ASN A 549 -32.57 23.69 6.13
C ASN A 549 -33.10 22.88 4.94
N THR A 550 -33.90 21.83 5.15
CA THR A 550 -34.55 21.07 4.07
C THR A 550 -36.05 21.40 3.98
N GLU A 551 -36.59 21.29 2.76
CA GLU A 551 -38.04 21.32 2.53
C GLU A 551 -38.71 19.97 2.82
N GLU A 552 -37.93 18.88 2.81
CA GLU A 552 -38.41 17.50 2.95
C GLU A 552 -38.36 16.99 4.42
N LYS A 553 -38.83 17.81 5.37
CA LYS A 553 -38.75 17.54 6.83
C LYS A 553 -39.41 16.23 7.22
N ASP A 554 -40.55 15.95 6.66
CA ASP A 554 -41.35 14.75 6.96
C ASP A 554 -40.66 13.45 6.54
N LYS A 555 -39.76 13.54 5.56
CA LYS A 555 -38.97 12.38 5.10
C LYS A 555 -37.73 12.07 5.97
N LEU A 556 -37.24 13.02 6.74
CA LEU A 556 -35.99 12.80 7.52
C LEU A 556 -36.08 11.64 8.50
N ASN A 557 -37.17 11.56 9.28
CA ASN A 557 -37.37 10.45 10.22
C ASN A 557 -37.43 9.10 9.49
N VAL A 558 -38.10 9.10 8.35
CA VAL A 558 -38.27 7.93 7.48
C VAL A 558 -36.94 7.44 6.91
N ILE A 559 -35.99 8.36 6.65
CA ILE A 559 -34.65 8.06 6.10
C ILE A 559 -33.67 7.64 7.20
N TYR A 560 -33.69 8.32 8.34
CA TYR A 560 -32.78 7.99 9.45
C TYR A 560 -33.09 6.64 10.11
N TRP A 561 -34.35 6.24 10.19
CA TRP A 561 -34.76 4.97 10.79
C TRP A 561 -34.06 3.74 10.20
N PRO A 562 -34.09 3.51 8.87
CA PRO A 562 -33.41 2.35 8.28
C PRO A 562 -31.91 2.33 8.56
N MET A 563 -31.25 3.49 8.47
CA MET A 563 -29.80 3.57 8.72
C MET A 563 -29.44 3.25 10.18
N MET A 564 -30.19 3.83 11.13
CA MET A 564 -29.96 3.56 12.56
C MET A 564 -30.27 2.11 12.92
N TYR A 565 -31.34 1.56 12.35
CA TYR A 565 -31.71 0.16 12.54
C TYR A 565 -30.66 -0.78 11.99
N ALA A 566 -30.28 -0.59 10.73
CA ALA A 566 -29.26 -1.41 10.05
C ALA A 566 -27.91 -1.36 10.79
N ASN A 567 -27.47 -0.18 11.24
CA ASN A 567 -26.24 -0.04 12.00
C ASN A 567 -26.28 -0.79 13.34
N ASN A 568 -27.38 -0.69 14.09
CA ASN A 568 -27.53 -1.41 15.35
C ASN A 568 -27.60 -2.94 15.14
N ALA A 569 -28.35 -3.38 14.15
CA ALA A 569 -28.44 -4.79 13.79
C ALA A 569 -27.11 -5.34 13.29
N SER A 570 -26.40 -4.61 12.45
CA SER A 570 -25.06 -5.01 11.95
C SER A 570 -24.06 -5.16 13.07
N GLN A 571 -24.03 -4.26 14.05
CA GLN A 571 -23.13 -4.38 15.22
C GLN A 571 -23.43 -5.65 16.03
N ALA A 572 -24.70 -6.00 16.20
CA ALA A 572 -25.08 -7.23 16.91
C ALA A 572 -24.80 -8.50 16.08
N PHE A 573 -24.78 -8.38 14.74
CA PHE A 573 -24.56 -9.47 13.80
C PHE A 573 -23.06 -9.73 13.50
N GLU A 574 -22.22 -8.72 13.59
CA GLU A 574 -20.79 -8.77 13.24
C GLU A 574 -20.03 -9.97 13.86
N PRO A 575 -20.20 -10.34 15.14
CA PRO A 575 -19.51 -11.51 15.71
C PRO A 575 -19.89 -12.83 15.01
N ILE A 576 -21.12 -12.94 14.54
CA ILE A 576 -21.64 -14.14 13.84
C ILE A 576 -21.07 -14.20 12.45
N GLU A 577 -21.09 -13.08 11.75
CA GLU A 577 -20.54 -12.94 10.39
C GLU A 577 -19.03 -13.23 10.35
N ASN A 578 -18.28 -12.70 11.31
CA ASN A 578 -16.84 -12.93 11.39
C ASN A 578 -16.54 -14.42 11.65
N LYS A 579 -17.31 -15.05 12.56
CA LYS A 579 -17.16 -16.48 12.81
C LYS A 579 -17.50 -17.34 11.58
N ALA A 580 -18.51 -16.94 10.81
CA ALA A 580 -18.87 -17.62 9.56
C ALA A 580 -17.76 -17.47 8.50
N LYS A 581 -17.13 -16.28 8.39
CA LYS A 581 -16.00 -16.04 7.48
C LYS A 581 -14.79 -16.89 7.83
N GLU A 582 -14.45 -17.03 9.13
CA GLU A 582 -13.37 -17.92 9.59
C GLU A 582 -13.64 -19.37 9.18
N ILE A 583 -14.84 -19.88 9.48
CA ILE A 583 -15.23 -21.26 9.17
C ILE A 583 -15.22 -21.50 7.65
N LYS A 584 -15.70 -20.54 6.87
CA LYS A 584 -15.66 -20.63 5.41
C LYS A 584 -14.22 -20.69 4.89
N ALA A 585 -13.34 -19.85 5.40
CA ALA A 585 -11.91 -19.88 5.02
C ALA A 585 -11.22 -21.20 5.37
N GLU A 586 -11.53 -21.79 6.53
CA GLU A 586 -11.06 -23.12 6.91
C GLU A 586 -11.60 -24.21 5.97
N LEU A 587 -12.87 -24.18 5.66
CA LEU A 587 -13.50 -25.15 4.74
C LEU A 587 -12.90 -25.03 3.34
N ASP A 588 -12.74 -23.83 2.80
CA ASP A 588 -12.14 -23.59 1.47
C ASP A 588 -10.69 -24.10 1.43
N PHE A 589 -9.93 -23.91 2.51
CA PHE A 589 -8.58 -24.43 2.63
C PHE A 589 -8.54 -25.96 2.63
N TYR A 590 -9.38 -26.63 3.40
CA TYR A 590 -9.42 -28.10 3.46
C TYR A 590 -10.01 -28.71 2.18
N GLN A 591 -11.05 -28.12 1.60
CA GLN A 591 -11.65 -28.60 0.33
C GLN A 591 -10.70 -28.50 -0.86
N SER A 592 -9.75 -27.56 -0.83
CA SER A 592 -8.68 -27.50 -1.84
C SER A 592 -7.70 -28.67 -1.78
N HIS A 593 -7.67 -29.42 -0.66
CA HIS A 593 -6.77 -30.54 -0.39
C HIS A 593 -7.51 -31.89 -0.28
N ASP A 594 -8.81 -31.88 0.09
CA ASP A 594 -9.65 -33.06 0.24
C ASP A 594 -11.13 -32.66 0.00
N SER A 595 -11.78 -33.30 -0.98
CA SER A 595 -13.10 -32.87 -1.48
C SER A 595 -14.29 -33.22 -0.58
N ASP A 596 -14.09 -33.93 0.54
CA ASP A 596 -15.20 -34.43 1.38
C ASP A 596 -15.26 -33.77 2.79
N VAL A 597 -14.58 -32.63 2.98
CA VAL A 597 -14.59 -31.95 4.28
C VAL A 597 -15.86 -31.11 4.43
N THR A 598 -16.63 -31.39 5.48
CA THR A 598 -17.83 -30.68 5.88
C THR A 598 -17.62 -29.96 7.22
N MET A 599 -18.49 -28.98 7.54
CA MET A 599 -18.44 -28.25 8.81
C MET A 599 -18.58 -29.21 10.00
N SER A 600 -17.75 -29.00 11.05
CA SER A 600 -17.86 -29.83 12.26
C SER A 600 -19.15 -29.51 13.03
N SER A 601 -19.68 -30.51 13.78
CA SER A 601 -20.90 -30.33 14.58
C SER A 601 -20.79 -29.20 15.60
N GLU A 602 -19.60 -28.98 16.18
CA GLU A 602 -19.34 -27.89 17.14
C GLU A 602 -19.38 -26.49 16.49
N MET A 603 -18.81 -26.37 15.28
CA MET A 603 -18.83 -25.12 14.50
C MET A 603 -20.26 -24.75 14.11
N ASN A 604 -21.03 -25.73 13.65
CA ASN A 604 -22.42 -25.56 13.28
C ASN A 604 -23.29 -25.15 14.48
N GLU A 605 -23.16 -25.82 15.62
CA GLU A 605 -23.90 -25.49 16.83
C GLU A 605 -23.60 -24.08 17.32
N ALA A 606 -22.32 -23.64 17.28
CA ALA A 606 -21.90 -22.30 17.67
C ALA A 606 -22.56 -21.21 16.79
N LEU A 607 -22.52 -21.39 15.47
CA LEU A 607 -23.14 -20.45 14.51
C LEU A 607 -24.67 -20.43 14.65
N THR A 608 -25.30 -21.60 14.73
CA THR A 608 -26.74 -21.74 14.85
C THR A 608 -27.25 -21.07 16.14
N THR A 609 -26.55 -21.28 17.26
CA THR A 609 -26.92 -20.65 18.54
C THR A 609 -26.76 -19.13 18.50
N GLY A 610 -25.67 -18.63 17.90
CA GLY A 610 -25.44 -17.20 17.72
C GLY A 610 -26.51 -16.56 16.84
N LEU A 611 -26.75 -17.15 15.69
CA LEU A 611 -27.75 -16.71 14.72
C LEU A 611 -29.16 -16.71 15.32
N TRP A 612 -29.53 -17.75 16.06
CA TRP A 612 -30.82 -17.84 16.73
C TRP A 612 -31.03 -16.72 17.75
N LYS A 613 -30.02 -16.43 18.60
CA LYS A 613 -30.08 -15.32 19.56
C LYS A 613 -30.24 -13.97 18.85
N PHE A 614 -29.51 -13.77 17.76
CA PHE A 614 -29.60 -12.55 16.96
C PHE A 614 -31.01 -12.38 16.38
N LEU A 615 -31.54 -13.42 15.75
CA LEU A 615 -32.87 -13.39 15.12
C LEU A 615 -34.01 -13.20 16.12
N GLN A 616 -33.89 -13.73 17.35
CA GLN A 616 -34.84 -13.46 18.41
C GLN A 616 -34.83 -11.99 18.87
N GLY A 617 -33.68 -11.30 18.74
CA GLY A 617 -33.55 -9.88 19.00
C GLY A 617 -34.09 -8.98 17.90
N LEU A 618 -34.26 -9.50 16.68
CA LEU A 618 -34.83 -8.81 15.55
C LEU A 618 -36.35 -9.00 15.52
N ASP A 619 -37.12 -8.02 15.98
CA ASP A 619 -38.57 -8.02 15.82
C ASP A 619 -38.92 -7.64 14.33
N PHE A 620 -38.88 -8.66 13.46
CA PHE A 620 -39.08 -8.51 12.01
C PHE A 620 -40.42 -7.93 11.63
N ASP A 621 -41.48 -8.34 12.31
CA ASP A 621 -42.85 -7.90 11.97
C ASP A 621 -43.10 -6.45 12.38
N THR A 622 -42.55 -6.01 13.51
CA THR A 622 -42.57 -4.60 13.91
C THR A 622 -41.68 -3.77 12.99
N THR A 623 -40.51 -4.29 12.61
CA THR A 623 -39.58 -3.65 11.67
C THR A 623 -40.24 -3.42 10.29
N LEU A 624 -40.87 -4.42 9.70
CA LEU A 624 -41.56 -4.30 8.42
C LEU A 624 -42.68 -3.25 8.44
N LYS A 625 -43.44 -3.15 9.57
CA LYS A 625 -44.44 -2.12 9.76
C LYS A 625 -43.86 -0.70 9.79
N LEU A 626 -42.68 -0.53 10.36
CA LEU A 626 -42.00 0.75 10.38
C LEU A 626 -41.59 1.23 8.98
N PHE A 627 -41.39 0.32 8.03
CA PHE A 627 -41.01 0.61 6.65
C PHE A 627 -42.17 0.61 5.65
N GLU A 628 -43.41 0.40 6.09
CA GLU A 628 -44.57 0.41 5.21
C GLU A 628 -44.72 1.72 4.41
N ASN A 629 -44.28 2.84 4.98
CA ASN A 629 -44.40 4.17 4.39
C ASN A 629 -43.07 4.69 3.79
N VAL A 630 -42.03 3.87 3.75
CA VAL A 630 -40.71 4.24 3.17
C VAL A 630 -40.68 3.80 1.71
N GLU A 631 -40.49 4.73 0.79
CA GLU A 631 -40.36 4.45 -0.64
C GLU A 631 -38.89 4.56 -1.08
N CYS A 632 -38.43 3.56 -1.82
CA CYS A 632 -37.18 3.56 -2.53
C CYS A 632 -37.45 3.62 -4.03
N GLU A 633 -37.01 4.68 -4.70
CA GLU A 633 -37.25 4.92 -6.12
C GLU A 633 -38.73 4.81 -6.52
N GLY A 634 -39.64 5.26 -5.66
CA GLY A 634 -41.10 5.20 -5.88
C GLY A 634 -41.76 3.84 -5.60
N ILE A 635 -41.03 2.89 -5.03
CA ILE A 635 -41.51 1.58 -4.61
C ILE A 635 -41.48 1.50 -3.07
N PRO A 636 -42.61 1.14 -2.40
CA PRO A 636 -42.61 0.94 -0.96
C PRO A 636 -41.53 -0.07 -0.52
N LEU A 637 -40.70 0.31 0.43
CA LEU A 637 -39.57 -0.52 0.91
C LEU A 637 -40.10 -1.86 1.47
N SER A 638 -41.22 -1.86 2.15
CA SER A 638 -41.92 -3.06 2.62
C SER A 638 -42.18 -4.06 1.50
N LYS A 639 -42.52 -3.58 0.28
CA LYS A 639 -42.77 -4.44 -0.91
C LYS A 639 -41.45 -5.02 -1.44
N VAL A 640 -40.37 -4.24 -1.44
CA VAL A 640 -39.04 -4.69 -1.86
C VAL A 640 -38.53 -5.74 -0.89
N ILE A 641 -38.61 -5.47 0.42
CA ILE A 641 -38.19 -6.38 1.50
C ILE A 641 -39.00 -7.69 1.45
N ASN A 642 -40.33 -7.63 1.27
CA ASN A 642 -41.15 -8.83 1.18
C ASN A 642 -40.91 -9.68 -0.06
N GLY A 643 -40.40 -9.08 -1.14
CA GLY A 643 -39.99 -9.76 -2.37
C GLY A 643 -38.60 -10.41 -2.30
N TRP A 644 -37.84 -10.13 -1.24
CA TRP A 644 -36.48 -10.61 -1.10
C TRP A 644 -36.45 -12.08 -0.62
N LYS A 645 -35.61 -12.90 -1.30
CA LYS A 645 -35.52 -14.36 -0.99
C LYS A 645 -35.09 -14.65 0.43
N GLY A 646 -34.19 -13.80 1.01
CA GLY A 646 -33.69 -13.93 2.36
C GLY A 646 -34.76 -13.93 3.44
N ILE A 647 -35.85 -13.20 3.29
CA ILE A 647 -36.95 -13.19 4.27
C ILE A 647 -37.64 -14.56 4.36
N SER A 648 -37.82 -15.28 3.26
CA SER A 648 -38.36 -16.63 3.31
C SER A 648 -37.45 -17.61 4.03
N LEU A 649 -36.13 -17.45 3.89
CA LEU A 649 -35.11 -18.22 4.62
C LEU A 649 -35.08 -17.85 6.08
N LEU A 650 -35.12 -16.57 6.43
CA LEU A 650 -35.19 -16.09 7.81
C LEU A 650 -36.42 -16.59 8.58
N ARG A 651 -37.58 -16.65 7.93
CA ARG A 651 -38.81 -17.21 8.50
C ARG A 651 -38.75 -18.73 8.72
N GLN A 652 -37.87 -19.43 8.01
CA GLN A 652 -37.66 -20.89 8.11
C GLN A 652 -36.47 -21.24 9.01
N CYS A 653 -35.75 -20.27 9.54
CA CYS A 653 -34.50 -20.43 10.24
C CYS A 653 -34.46 -21.46 11.40
N PRO A 654 -35.53 -21.69 12.20
CA PRO A 654 -35.54 -22.74 13.23
C PRO A 654 -35.51 -24.17 12.67
N HIS A 655 -35.69 -24.36 11.38
CA HIS A 655 -35.83 -25.67 10.72
C HIS A 655 -34.80 -25.88 9.61
N LEU A 656 -33.77 -25.04 9.52
CA LEU A 656 -32.75 -25.15 8.46
C LEU A 656 -31.73 -26.19 8.85
N GLY A 657 -31.52 -27.13 7.92
CA GLY A 657 -30.43 -28.11 8.02
C GLY A 657 -29.06 -27.49 7.81
N ASP A 658 -28.03 -28.25 8.18
CA ASP A 658 -26.63 -27.82 8.29
C ASP A 658 -26.00 -27.24 7.00
N ASP A 659 -26.52 -27.62 5.83
CA ASP A 659 -25.91 -27.31 4.53
C ASP A 659 -26.13 -25.84 4.05
N ASN A 660 -27.05 -25.10 4.67
CA ASN A 660 -27.43 -23.73 4.20
C ASN A 660 -27.10 -22.62 5.19
N LEU A 661 -26.42 -22.93 6.31
CA LEU A 661 -26.22 -21.96 7.40
C LEU A 661 -25.34 -20.76 6.99
N LEU A 662 -24.28 -21.01 6.21
CA LEU A 662 -23.40 -19.95 5.71
C LEU A 662 -24.10 -19.05 4.68
N ASP A 663 -24.95 -19.65 3.84
CA ASP A 663 -25.74 -18.90 2.85
C ASP A 663 -26.72 -17.98 3.54
N ILE A 664 -27.37 -18.42 4.63
CA ILE A 664 -28.31 -17.60 5.44
C ILE A 664 -27.59 -16.43 6.10
N ILE A 665 -26.40 -16.66 6.64
CA ILE A 665 -25.59 -15.60 7.24
C ILE A 665 -25.23 -14.55 6.17
N GLY A 666 -24.86 -14.97 4.96
CA GLY A 666 -24.63 -14.10 3.82
C GLY A 666 -25.89 -13.28 3.45
N GLU A 667 -27.03 -13.93 3.37
CA GLU A 667 -28.32 -13.28 3.05
C GLU A 667 -28.76 -12.25 4.11
N ILE A 668 -28.44 -12.47 5.40
CA ILE A 668 -28.70 -11.49 6.46
C ILE A 668 -27.78 -10.30 6.31
N SER A 669 -26.49 -10.53 6.03
CA SER A 669 -25.54 -9.45 5.77
C SER A 669 -25.97 -8.58 4.61
N ASP A 670 -26.36 -9.20 3.49
CA ASP A 670 -26.88 -8.50 2.30
C ASP A 670 -28.14 -7.70 2.60
N PHE A 671 -29.04 -8.25 3.43
CA PHE A 671 -30.23 -7.54 3.85
C PHE A 671 -29.92 -6.30 4.69
N LEU A 672 -29.06 -6.41 5.67
CA LEU A 672 -28.67 -5.29 6.53
C LEU A 672 -27.95 -4.20 5.72
N ASN A 673 -27.08 -4.59 4.79
CA ASN A 673 -26.40 -3.68 3.88
C ASN A 673 -27.42 -2.97 2.97
N TYR A 674 -28.36 -3.70 2.38
CA TYR A 674 -29.41 -3.11 1.54
C TYR A 674 -30.26 -2.09 2.31
N MET A 675 -30.67 -2.41 3.54
CA MET A 675 -31.43 -1.49 4.40
C MET A 675 -30.66 -0.21 4.70
N PHE A 676 -29.36 -0.35 4.96
CA PHE A 676 -28.48 0.79 5.17
C PHE A 676 -28.38 1.65 3.90
N GLU A 677 -28.10 1.03 2.75
CA GLU A 677 -27.91 1.71 1.47
C GLU A 677 -29.13 2.51 1.04
N VAL A 678 -30.33 1.96 1.21
CA VAL A 678 -31.57 2.65 0.88
C VAL A 678 -31.72 3.95 1.66
N GLY A 679 -31.60 3.89 2.98
CA GLY A 679 -31.63 5.09 3.82
C GLY A 679 -30.48 6.05 3.50
N HIS A 680 -29.29 5.51 3.31
CA HIS A 680 -28.07 6.27 3.08
C HIS A 680 -28.10 7.02 1.73
N ASN A 681 -28.62 6.44 0.67
CA ASN A 681 -28.71 7.09 -0.63
C ASN A 681 -29.65 8.32 -0.61
N GLU A 682 -30.80 8.20 0.04
CA GLU A 682 -31.71 9.35 0.20
C GLU A 682 -31.14 10.41 1.16
N TRP A 683 -30.50 9.98 2.24
CA TRP A 683 -29.81 10.87 3.16
C TRP A 683 -28.69 11.64 2.46
N LYS A 684 -27.89 10.98 1.63
CA LYS A 684 -26.84 11.59 0.83
C LYS A 684 -27.38 12.68 -0.09
N LYS A 685 -28.53 12.47 -0.73
CA LYS A 685 -29.19 13.49 -1.58
C LYS A 685 -29.53 14.74 -0.76
N ILE A 686 -30.18 14.56 0.40
CA ILE A 686 -30.54 15.69 1.27
C ILE A 686 -29.29 16.42 1.79
N MET A 687 -28.28 15.66 2.21
CA MET A 687 -27.01 16.22 2.67
C MET A 687 -26.33 17.08 1.60
N THR A 688 -26.23 16.56 0.37
CA THR A 688 -25.58 17.28 -0.74
C THR A 688 -26.38 18.52 -1.15
N GLN A 689 -27.71 18.45 -1.24
CA GLN A 689 -28.58 19.60 -1.55
C GLN A 689 -28.46 20.70 -0.48
N THR A 690 -28.46 20.30 0.80
CA THR A 690 -28.33 21.25 1.91
C THR A 690 -26.94 21.90 1.89
N TYR A 691 -25.89 21.12 1.63
CA TYR A 691 -24.51 21.62 1.54
C TYR A 691 -24.32 22.58 0.35
N ASP A 692 -24.85 22.24 -0.83
CA ASP A 692 -24.80 23.11 -2.01
C ASP A 692 -25.51 24.45 -1.76
N SER A 693 -26.64 24.42 -1.03
CA SER A 693 -27.33 25.64 -0.63
C SER A 693 -26.50 26.56 0.28
N LEU A 694 -25.61 25.97 1.08
CA LEU A 694 -24.66 26.71 1.93
C LEU A 694 -23.56 27.38 1.14
N ILE A 695 -22.99 26.67 0.13
CA ILE A 695 -21.92 27.20 -0.72
C ILE A 695 -22.43 28.38 -1.55
N VAL A 696 -23.66 28.31 -2.07
CA VAL A 696 -24.28 29.38 -2.88
C VAL A 696 -24.60 30.61 -2.04
N ARG A 697 -24.83 30.48 -0.72
CA ARG A 697 -25.11 31.62 0.18
C ARG A 697 -23.87 32.37 0.69
N LYS A 698 -22.67 31.81 0.47
CA LYS A 698 -21.37 32.46 0.77
C LYS A 698 -20.77 33.03 -0.51
#